data_a2f82505d95a5794f6f328358fa1bfdf
#
_entry.id   a2f82505d95a5794f6f328358fa1bfdf
#
_cell.length_a   1.000
_cell.length_b   1.000
_cell.length_c   1.000
_cell.angle_alpha   90.00
_cell.angle_beta   90.00
_cell.angle_gamma   90.00
#
_symmetry.space_group_name_H-M   'P 1'
#
loop_
_entity.id
_entity.type
_entity.pdbx_description
1 polymer ?
#
loop_
_entity_poly.entity_id
_entity_poly.type
_entity_poly.pdbx_seq_one_letter_code
_entity_poly.pdbx_strand_id
1 'polypeptide(L)'
;MREIISLNENWTLSFPKGERPTEQVTLPHTWNAVDGMDGNGSYLRTTGVYTRTFTQPKQPLAGGRTYVEVLAAALAATVKVNGQVATTHEGGFSIFRADVTDLCHEGDNELTIEVSNEDTPSMYPASADFTFYGGLYRGVNLISVPGTHFDLDYFGGPGIKVTPKPTEDGGATFEIESWVTNGEEAYTVMYSIEDCYGNEVASGVRPCDSTKVTLYVPDAQLWSMDEPNLYTVTARLQKNNETFDEIYANVGVRSYTVTPNDGFSINGVPTPLRGVARHQDCLYKGNALTAEDHYEDAMLIKELGANTIRLAHYQHSQDFYDACDELGFAVWAEIPFISVFKKDPSAHQNCRHQMTELIIQNYNHPSIMFWGLSNEILIGGICQELVDNHHDLQKLVRELDPTRLTTIAHVSNTPVDGPMHHITDVESYNHYFGWYGGKMEQNGPWLDKFHAEHPDICIGISEYGTEGIINWHSNDPQCKDYTEEYQALYHEHLAQVFEDRPWVWATHCWNMFDFGCAARHEGGVAGRNNKGLMTIDRKTKKDSYFVYQAYWSKLPMVHIAGRRHAQRAGETTEIKVYSNQDTVVLYVNGKEVGQQTAHRVFKFNVALEEGFNTILAVAGDVKDSITLEKVEKEPDYYTLPEFNERQEGVANWFKQVGSLDLKAPMEFPEGYYSIKDSMEDLSKNEEALALATRAVKLATNFDIKPGVGMWDMMKRMTPETMAKMINMPDGFIESLNAQLIKIKK
;
A
#
# COMPACT_ATOMS: atom_id res chain seq x y z
N MET A 1 23.54 10.87 28.38
CA MET A 1 22.43 11.02 27.42
C MET A 1 22.45 9.86 26.45
N ARG A 2 21.33 9.55 25.83
CA ARG A 2 21.21 8.58 24.73
C ARG A 2 22.15 8.95 23.58
N GLU A 3 22.84 7.95 23.02
CA GLU A 3 23.68 8.08 21.84
C GLU A 3 23.20 7.05 20.82
N ILE A 4 22.96 7.49 19.57
CA ILE A 4 22.54 6.63 18.45
C ILE A 4 23.63 6.69 17.39
N ILE A 5 24.19 5.54 17.06
CA ILE A 5 25.28 5.39 16.08
C ILE A 5 24.74 4.54 14.92
N SER A 6 24.75 5.11 13.71
CA SER A 6 24.39 4.34 12.49
C SER A 6 25.43 3.26 12.22
N LEU A 7 24.93 2.05 11.97
CA LEU A 7 25.74 0.90 11.57
C LEU A 7 25.54 0.53 10.09
N ASN A 8 25.16 1.47 9.23
CA ASN A 8 24.79 1.16 7.84
C ASN A 8 25.95 0.76 6.94
N GLU A 9 27.19 1.12 7.29
CA GLU A 9 28.37 0.88 6.46
C GLU A 9 29.09 -0.43 6.82
N ASN A 10 29.91 -0.94 5.87
CA ASN A 10 30.87 -2.04 6.08
C ASN A 10 30.25 -3.38 6.48
N TRP A 11 29.15 -3.78 5.85
CA TRP A 11 28.58 -5.10 6.00
C TRP A 11 29.14 -6.08 4.97
N THR A 12 29.32 -7.32 5.42
CA THR A 12 29.58 -8.48 4.56
C THR A 12 28.32 -9.32 4.49
N LEU A 13 27.75 -9.50 3.28
CA LEU A 13 26.65 -10.41 3.04
C LEU A 13 27.15 -11.73 2.48
N SER A 14 26.72 -12.84 3.06
CA SER A 14 26.99 -14.19 2.58
C SER A 14 25.72 -15.04 2.58
N PHE A 15 25.70 -16.08 1.75
CA PHE A 15 24.58 -17.01 1.63
C PHE A 15 25.04 -18.40 2.04
N PRO A 16 24.55 -18.97 3.16
CA PRO A 16 25.04 -20.26 3.69
C PRO A 16 24.90 -21.44 2.75
N LYS A 17 23.91 -21.40 1.85
CA LYS A 17 23.67 -22.44 0.84
C LYS A 17 24.48 -22.20 -0.46
N GLY A 18 25.24 -21.10 -0.55
CA GLY A 18 26.09 -20.75 -1.68
C GLY A 18 25.35 -20.28 -2.93
N GLU A 19 24.13 -19.74 -2.79
CA GLU A 19 23.29 -19.28 -3.90
C GLU A 19 23.89 -18.08 -4.64
N ARG A 20 24.66 -17.25 -3.92
CA ARG A 20 25.40 -16.09 -4.46
C ARG A 20 26.77 -15.94 -3.79
N PRO A 21 27.72 -15.29 -4.46
CA PRO A 21 29.01 -14.96 -3.86
C PRO A 21 28.85 -14.04 -2.64
N THR A 22 29.83 -14.10 -1.73
CA THR A 22 29.93 -13.13 -0.64
C THR A 22 30.28 -11.75 -1.19
N GLU A 23 29.61 -10.71 -0.68
CA GLU A 23 29.79 -9.33 -1.14
C GLU A 23 29.84 -8.33 0.02
N GLN A 24 30.46 -7.17 -0.24
CA GLN A 24 30.43 -6.03 0.69
C GLN A 24 29.24 -5.14 0.34
N VAL A 25 28.44 -4.78 1.34
CA VAL A 25 27.22 -4.00 1.14
C VAL A 25 27.12 -2.86 2.14
N THR A 26 26.38 -1.85 1.73
CA THR A 26 25.93 -0.72 2.56
C THR A 26 24.41 -0.77 2.70
N LEU A 27 23.86 -0.47 3.87
CA LEU A 27 22.42 -0.40 4.11
C LEU A 27 21.86 0.99 3.73
N PRO A 28 20.63 1.06 3.25
CA PRO A 28 19.67 -0.03 3.06
C PRO A 28 20.04 -0.96 1.91
N HIS A 29 19.80 -2.27 2.06
CA HIS A 29 20.19 -3.27 1.07
C HIS A 29 19.17 -4.39 0.92
N THR A 30 18.87 -4.76 -0.33
CA THR A 30 18.13 -5.99 -0.68
C THR A 30 18.89 -6.78 -1.72
N TRP A 31 18.97 -8.11 -1.54
CA TRP A 31 19.56 -8.98 -2.57
C TRP A 31 18.65 -9.20 -3.78
N ASN A 32 17.38 -8.74 -3.71
CA ASN A 32 16.40 -8.87 -4.78
C ASN A 32 16.20 -7.58 -5.61
N ALA A 33 17.12 -6.64 -5.55
CA ALA A 33 17.01 -5.37 -6.27
C ALA A 33 16.85 -5.53 -7.80
N VAL A 34 17.32 -6.64 -8.37
CA VAL A 34 17.23 -6.95 -9.81
C VAL A 34 16.28 -8.10 -10.06
N ASP A 35 16.51 -9.27 -9.49
CA ASP A 35 15.74 -10.49 -9.77
C ASP A 35 14.27 -10.41 -9.31
N GLY A 36 13.96 -9.53 -8.36
CA GLY A 36 12.60 -9.26 -7.91
C GLY A 36 11.71 -8.54 -8.94
N MET A 37 12.29 -8.05 -10.05
CA MET A 37 11.59 -7.26 -11.07
C MET A 37 12.13 -7.42 -12.50
N ASP A 38 12.98 -8.41 -12.76
CA ASP A 38 13.62 -8.64 -14.07
C ASP A 38 12.76 -9.46 -15.03
N GLY A 39 11.63 -9.99 -14.56
CA GLY A 39 10.69 -10.75 -15.35
C GLY A 39 11.04 -12.22 -15.57
N ASN A 40 12.04 -12.75 -14.89
CA ASN A 40 12.37 -14.18 -14.95
C ASN A 40 11.34 -15.08 -14.25
N GLY A 41 10.29 -14.51 -13.65
CA GLY A 41 9.18 -15.21 -13.01
C GLY A 41 9.53 -15.82 -11.65
N SER A 42 10.77 -15.71 -11.21
CA SER A 42 11.25 -16.19 -9.91
C SER A 42 12.36 -15.28 -9.39
N TYR A 43 12.46 -15.17 -8.09
CA TYR A 43 13.53 -14.43 -7.41
C TYR A 43 14.05 -15.24 -6.23
N LEU A 44 15.24 -14.91 -5.75
CA LEU A 44 15.91 -15.66 -4.69
C LEU A 44 15.18 -15.47 -3.36
N ARG A 45 14.56 -16.55 -2.87
CA ARG A 45 14.03 -16.65 -1.51
C ARG A 45 14.93 -17.57 -0.70
N THR A 46 15.63 -17.02 0.28
CA THR A 46 16.65 -17.72 1.06
C THR A 46 16.95 -16.96 2.35
N THR A 47 17.92 -17.46 3.10
CA THR A 47 18.50 -16.78 4.26
C THR A 47 19.84 -16.17 3.87
N GLY A 48 19.95 -14.83 3.97
CA GLY A 48 21.21 -14.10 3.87
C GLY A 48 21.79 -13.81 5.26
N VAL A 49 23.11 -13.84 5.39
CA VAL A 49 23.83 -13.56 6.64
C VAL A 49 24.66 -12.29 6.48
N TYR A 50 24.23 -11.25 7.19
CA TYR A 50 24.93 -9.97 7.26
C TYR A 50 25.85 -9.96 8.47
N THR A 51 27.13 -9.68 8.28
CA THR A 51 28.13 -9.64 9.37
C THR A 51 28.94 -8.36 9.29
N ARG A 52 29.21 -7.75 10.44
CA ARG A 52 30.12 -6.63 10.60
C ARG A 52 30.73 -6.60 12.00
N THR A 53 31.79 -5.85 12.16
CA THR A 53 32.33 -5.50 13.50
C THR A 53 31.83 -4.14 13.94
N PHE A 54 31.70 -3.95 15.25
CA PHE A 54 31.45 -2.67 15.89
C PHE A 54 32.22 -2.58 17.21
N THR A 55 32.57 -1.37 17.58
CA THR A 55 33.18 -1.12 18.90
C THR A 55 32.08 -0.73 19.88
N GLN A 56 32.02 -1.37 21.02
CA GLN A 56 31.06 -1.01 22.06
C GLN A 56 31.26 0.45 22.48
N PRO A 57 30.20 1.28 22.45
CA PRO A 57 30.28 2.65 22.95
C PRO A 57 30.71 2.66 24.42
N LYS A 58 31.49 3.66 24.82
CA LYS A 58 31.78 3.86 26.24
C LYS A 58 30.47 4.11 26.96
N GLN A 59 30.13 3.24 27.89
CA GLN A 59 28.94 3.40 28.70
C GLN A 59 28.95 4.79 29.40
N PRO A 60 27.97 5.65 29.13
CA PRO A 60 28.00 7.03 29.64
C PRO A 60 27.94 7.08 31.18
N LEU A 61 27.35 6.06 31.81
CA LEU A 61 27.20 5.94 33.26
C LEU A 61 27.19 4.47 33.70
N ALA A 62 27.49 4.20 34.96
CA ALA A 62 27.39 2.86 35.56
C ALA A 62 25.98 2.30 35.38
N GLY A 63 25.86 1.05 34.91
CA GLY A 63 24.57 0.39 34.64
C GLY A 63 23.92 0.75 33.32
N GLY A 64 24.63 1.46 32.41
CA GLY A 64 24.15 1.76 31.09
C GLY A 64 23.88 0.51 30.22
N ARG A 65 23.03 0.67 29.20
CA ARG A 65 22.62 -0.40 28.29
C ARG A 65 23.01 -0.07 26.85
N THR A 66 23.24 -1.13 26.08
CA THR A 66 23.52 -1.07 24.63
C THR A 66 22.50 -1.92 23.90
N TYR A 67 21.83 -1.32 22.91
CA TYR A 67 20.85 -1.98 22.05
C TYR A 67 21.31 -1.98 20.60
N VAL A 68 21.03 -3.06 19.89
CA VAL A 68 20.98 -3.08 18.43
C VAL A 68 19.55 -2.83 18.00
N GLU A 69 19.34 -1.78 17.23
CA GLU A 69 18.06 -1.45 16.61
C GLU A 69 18.10 -1.80 15.14
N VAL A 70 17.15 -2.60 14.68
CA VAL A 70 16.97 -2.95 13.25
C VAL A 70 15.68 -2.28 12.78
N LEU A 71 15.79 -1.37 11.81
CA LEU A 71 14.64 -0.59 11.34
C LEU A 71 13.67 -1.40 10.47
N ALA A 72 14.14 -2.44 9.80
CA ALA A 72 13.38 -3.55 9.23
C ALA A 72 14.29 -4.63 8.64
N ALA A 73 13.85 -5.88 8.69
CA ALA A 73 14.53 -7.02 8.09
C ALA A 73 13.50 -8.01 7.51
N ALA A 74 13.48 -8.18 6.23
CA ALA A 74 12.39 -8.91 5.59
C ALA A 74 12.77 -10.38 5.25
N LEU A 75 11.98 -11.37 5.76
CA LEU A 75 10.72 -11.26 6.53
C LEU A 75 10.93 -11.65 7.99
N ALA A 76 11.95 -12.45 8.27
CA ALA A 76 12.34 -12.89 9.61
C ALA A 76 13.82 -12.61 9.84
N ALA A 77 14.19 -12.34 11.09
CA ALA A 77 15.58 -12.05 11.46
C ALA A 77 16.00 -12.74 12.76
N THR A 78 17.30 -13.09 12.84
CA THR A 78 17.97 -13.49 14.06
C THR A 78 19.20 -12.60 14.26
N VAL A 79 19.23 -11.85 15.35
CA VAL A 79 20.36 -10.99 15.72
C VAL A 79 21.28 -11.74 16.69
N LYS A 80 22.58 -11.76 16.37
CA LYS A 80 23.63 -12.38 17.19
C LYS A 80 24.76 -11.39 17.46
N VAL A 81 25.29 -11.39 18.67
CA VAL A 81 26.52 -10.67 19.03
C VAL A 81 27.52 -11.68 19.55
N ASN A 82 28.75 -11.67 19.01
CA ASN A 82 29.82 -12.60 19.33
C ASN A 82 29.39 -14.08 19.29
N GLY A 83 28.54 -14.41 18.29
CA GLY A 83 27.98 -15.75 18.07
C GLY A 83 26.80 -16.14 18.99
N GLN A 84 26.40 -15.31 19.96
CA GLN A 84 25.27 -15.57 20.84
C GLN A 84 24.01 -14.87 20.33
N VAL A 85 22.86 -15.57 20.35
CA VAL A 85 21.58 -15.01 19.93
C VAL A 85 21.11 -13.96 20.95
N ALA A 86 20.90 -12.75 20.47
CA ALA A 86 20.32 -11.65 21.24
C ALA A 86 18.78 -11.63 21.13
N THR A 87 18.26 -11.75 19.91
CA THR A 87 16.80 -11.80 19.67
C THR A 87 16.48 -12.45 18.34
N THR A 88 15.19 -12.83 18.18
CA THR A 88 14.59 -13.21 16.89
C THR A 88 13.36 -12.35 16.66
N HIS A 89 13.04 -12.07 15.39
CA HIS A 89 11.88 -11.28 15.02
C HIS A 89 11.22 -11.86 13.77
N GLU A 90 9.89 -11.96 13.78
CA GLU A 90 9.03 -12.38 12.68
C GLU A 90 8.04 -11.26 12.32
N GLY A 91 8.13 -10.73 11.12
CA GLY A 91 7.41 -9.57 10.62
C GLY A 91 8.38 -8.60 9.95
N GLY A 92 8.36 -8.54 8.63
CA GLY A 92 9.45 -7.93 7.86
C GLY A 92 9.44 -6.41 7.78
N PHE A 93 8.52 -5.70 8.49
CA PHE A 93 8.21 -4.31 8.13
C PHE A 93 8.33 -3.31 9.29
N SER A 94 8.55 -3.77 10.50
CA SER A 94 8.59 -2.98 11.73
C SER A 94 9.99 -2.89 12.33
N ILE A 95 10.17 -1.92 13.22
CA ILE A 95 11.38 -1.73 14.01
C ILE A 95 11.39 -2.78 15.13
N PHE A 96 12.55 -3.37 15.39
CA PHE A 96 12.77 -4.17 16.59
C PHE A 96 14.14 -3.92 17.19
N ARG A 97 14.27 -4.17 18.48
CA ARG A 97 15.49 -3.92 19.26
C ARG A 97 15.92 -5.15 20.03
N ALA A 98 17.22 -5.28 20.22
CA ALA A 98 17.83 -6.30 21.06
C ALA A 98 18.75 -5.62 22.07
N ASP A 99 18.54 -5.85 23.36
CA ASP A 99 19.54 -5.52 24.39
C ASP A 99 20.73 -6.46 24.24
N VAL A 100 21.88 -5.91 23.92
CA VAL A 100 23.13 -6.65 23.68
C VAL A 100 24.17 -6.37 24.76
N THR A 101 23.80 -5.68 25.83
CA THR A 101 24.70 -5.22 26.88
C THR A 101 25.58 -6.34 27.42
N ASP A 102 24.98 -7.46 27.80
CA ASP A 102 25.67 -8.59 28.43
C ASP A 102 26.38 -9.50 27.40
N LEU A 103 26.18 -9.27 26.09
CA LEU A 103 26.81 -10.00 25.00
C LEU A 103 28.05 -9.29 24.46
N CYS A 104 28.19 -7.99 24.76
CA CYS A 104 29.34 -7.19 24.35
C CYS A 104 30.50 -7.30 25.30
N HIS A 105 31.73 -7.13 24.78
CA HIS A 105 32.95 -6.97 25.54
C HIS A 105 33.71 -5.71 25.13
N GLU A 106 34.71 -5.31 25.91
CA GLU A 106 35.55 -4.15 25.59
C GLU A 106 36.28 -4.38 24.25
N GLY A 107 36.26 -3.38 23.39
CA GLY A 107 36.84 -3.43 22.05
C GLY A 107 35.84 -3.85 20.96
N ASP A 108 36.35 -4.54 19.95
CA ASP A 108 35.57 -4.90 18.77
C ASP A 108 34.68 -6.14 19.03
N ASN A 109 33.43 -6.02 18.69
CA ASN A 109 32.41 -7.06 18.76
C ASN A 109 31.92 -7.42 17.36
N GLU A 110 31.58 -8.67 17.12
CA GLU A 110 30.96 -9.14 15.90
C GLU A 110 29.43 -9.07 16.02
N LEU A 111 28.79 -8.35 15.09
CA LEU A 111 27.35 -8.34 14.91
C LEU A 111 27.01 -9.17 13.67
N THR A 112 26.16 -10.18 13.86
CA THR A 112 25.61 -11.01 12.78
C THR A 112 24.09 -10.90 12.80
N ILE A 113 23.48 -10.60 11.62
CA ILE A 113 22.04 -10.61 11.42
C ILE A 113 21.70 -11.57 10.30
N GLU A 114 21.07 -12.69 10.65
CA GLU A 114 20.53 -13.63 9.68
C GLU A 114 19.15 -13.15 9.28
N VAL A 115 18.90 -12.97 7.98
CA VAL A 115 17.63 -12.45 7.44
C VAL A 115 17.09 -13.44 6.42
N SER A 116 15.81 -13.79 6.54
CA SER A 116 15.14 -14.74 5.62
C SER A 116 13.89 -14.13 5.01
N ASN A 117 13.73 -14.25 3.67
CA ASN A 117 12.47 -13.99 2.97
C ASN A 117 11.75 -15.28 2.54
N GLU A 118 12.11 -16.42 3.12
CA GLU A 118 11.44 -17.70 2.88
C GLU A 118 10.03 -17.71 3.47
N ASP A 119 9.11 -18.45 2.83
CA ASP A 119 7.75 -18.60 3.38
C ASP A 119 7.76 -19.52 4.59
N THR A 120 7.02 -19.17 5.62
CA THR A 120 6.83 -19.98 6.83
C THR A 120 5.34 -20.10 7.16
N PRO A 121 4.91 -21.17 7.82
CA PRO A 121 3.50 -21.32 8.23
C PRO A 121 3.02 -20.25 9.20
N SER A 122 3.94 -19.67 9.99
CA SER A 122 3.64 -18.76 11.11
C SER A 122 3.55 -17.29 10.75
N MET A 123 3.95 -16.88 9.55
CA MET A 123 4.20 -15.46 9.26
C MET A 123 3.42 -14.97 8.04
N TYR A 124 3.01 -13.72 8.05
CA TYR A 124 2.46 -12.99 6.91
C TYR A 124 3.46 -11.98 6.33
N PRO A 125 3.39 -11.69 5.01
CA PRO A 125 2.39 -12.15 4.04
C PRO A 125 2.60 -13.59 3.59
N ALA A 126 1.49 -14.27 3.21
CA ALA A 126 1.54 -15.63 2.68
C ALA A 126 1.77 -15.65 1.17
N SER A 127 0.97 -14.90 0.44
CA SER A 127 0.99 -14.73 -1.01
C SER A 127 0.39 -13.40 -1.37
N ALA A 128 0.96 -12.68 -2.34
CA ALA A 128 0.47 -11.37 -2.76
C ALA A 128 1.01 -11.01 -4.15
N ASP A 129 0.40 -9.98 -4.76
CA ASP A 129 0.73 -9.47 -6.09
C ASP A 129 1.89 -8.46 -6.04
N PHE A 130 2.94 -8.76 -5.28
CA PHE A 130 4.18 -7.98 -5.21
C PHE A 130 5.36 -8.88 -4.80
N THR A 131 6.58 -8.42 -5.07
CA THR A 131 7.80 -9.14 -4.72
C THR A 131 8.10 -9.05 -3.22
N PHE A 132 8.39 -10.18 -2.58
CA PHE A 132 8.84 -10.24 -1.19
C PHE A 132 10.37 -10.11 -1.14
N TYR A 133 10.83 -8.87 -1.20
CA TYR A 133 12.26 -8.54 -1.17
C TYR A 133 12.90 -9.00 0.13
N GLY A 134 14.08 -9.61 0.06
CA GLY A 134 14.83 -10.03 1.23
C GLY A 134 16.01 -9.12 1.53
N GLY A 135 16.33 -8.93 2.81
CA GLY A 135 17.49 -8.18 3.26
C GLY A 135 17.26 -7.21 4.42
N LEU A 136 18.32 -6.55 4.83
CA LEU A 136 18.30 -5.38 5.71
C LEU A 136 18.00 -4.15 4.86
N TYR A 137 16.75 -3.99 4.47
CA TYR A 137 16.33 -2.99 3.49
C TYR A 137 16.00 -1.61 4.10
N ARG A 138 16.22 -1.48 5.40
CA ARG A 138 16.31 -0.23 6.15
C ARG A 138 17.60 -0.24 6.97
N GLY A 139 17.83 0.79 7.78
CA GLY A 139 19.05 0.93 8.55
C GLY A 139 19.16 0.00 9.76
N VAL A 140 20.35 -0.04 10.32
CA VAL A 140 20.68 -0.64 11.63
C VAL A 140 21.40 0.40 12.48
N ASN A 141 20.99 0.55 13.74
CA ASN A 141 21.62 1.46 14.71
C ASN A 141 22.13 0.72 15.93
N LEU A 142 23.13 1.31 16.55
CA LEU A 142 23.55 0.98 17.90
C LEU A 142 23.12 2.10 18.84
N ILE A 143 22.33 1.78 19.88
CA ILE A 143 21.82 2.74 20.83
C ILE A 143 22.49 2.49 22.18
N SER A 144 23.12 3.52 22.73
CA SER A 144 23.68 3.50 24.09
C SER A 144 22.88 4.42 25.00
N VAL A 145 22.43 3.92 26.15
CA VAL A 145 21.62 4.66 27.10
C VAL A 145 22.14 4.49 28.53
N PRO A 146 21.85 5.45 29.46
CA PRO A 146 22.08 5.27 30.88
C PRO A 146 21.25 4.13 31.45
N GLY A 147 21.57 3.69 32.67
CA GLY A 147 20.81 2.63 33.40
C GLY A 147 19.33 2.99 33.62
N THR A 148 19.06 4.25 33.89
CA THR A 148 17.69 4.82 33.89
C THR A 148 17.48 5.59 32.57
N HIS A 149 16.53 5.18 31.77
CA HIS A 149 16.28 5.74 30.42
C HIS A 149 14.81 5.55 30.02
N PHE A 150 14.37 6.23 28.98
CA PHE A 150 13.06 5.98 28.38
C PHE A 150 13.05 4.61 27.68
N ASP A 151 11.94 3.91 27.83
CA ASP A 151 11.77 2.54 27.37
C ASP A 151 12.13 2.34 25.90
N LEU A 152 12.82 1.24 25.62
CA LEU A 152 13.25 0.80 24.29
C LEU A 152 12.71 -0.59 23.92
N ASP A 153 12.16 -1.31 24.90
CA ASP A 153 11.84 -2.74 24.75
C ASP A 153 10.40 -2.97 24.23
N TYR A 154 9.48 -2.03 24.50
CA TYR A 154 8.07 -2.24 24.21
C TYR A 154 7.76 -2.09 22.72
N PHE A 155 7.74 -3.20 21.99
CA PHE A 155 7.40 -3.32 20.56
C PHE A 155 8.13 -2.33 19.63
N GLY A 156 9.39 -2.00 19.92
CA GLY A 156 10.16 -1.06 19.10
C GLY A 156 9.64 0.38 19.12
N GLY A 157 8.76 0.71 20.05
CA GLY A 157 8.14 2.02 20.15
C GLY A 157 9.08 3.15 20.61
N PRO A 158 8.63 4.41 20.54
CA PRO A 158 9.46 5.59 20.84
C PRO A 158 9.61 5.89 22.34
N GLY A 159 8.95 5.13 23.24
CA GLY A 159 8.95 5.38 24.69
C GLY A 159 8.05 6.53 25.14
N ILE A 160 7.33 7.16 24.21
CA ILE A 160 6.37 8.25 24.44
C ILE A 160 5.14 8.09 23.57
N LYS A 161 3.96 8.36 24.14
CA LYS A 161 2.66 8.39 23.46
C LYS A 161 2.00 9.73 23.75
N VAL A 162 1.59 10.45 22.72
CA VAL A 162 0.95 11.74 22.81
C VAL A 162 -0.41 11.73 22.10
N THR A 163 -1.45 12.15 22.80
CA THR A 163 -2.81 12.24 22.27
C THR A 163 -3.30 13.70 22.36
N PRO A 164 -3.08 14.50 21.32
CA PRO A 164 -3.63 15.85 21.24
C PRO A 164 -5.15 15.80 21.00
N LYS A 165 -5.91 16.67 21.69
CA LYS A 165 -7.35 16.81 21.51
C LYS A 165 -7.72 18.28 21.47
N PRO A 166 -8.37 18.78 20.40
CA PRO A 166 -8.88 20.16 20.36
C PRO A 166 -9.95 20.35 21.43
N THR A 167 -10.05 21.55 21.97
CA THR A 167 -11.05 21.96 22.96
C THR A 167 -12.03 22.97 22.38
N GLU A 168 -13.21 23.10 22.98
CA GLU A 168 -14.27 24.02 22.49
C GLU A 168 -13.89 25.50 22.54
N ASP A 169 -12.93 25.85 23.38
CA ASP A 169 -12.42 27.23 23.55
C ASP A 169 -11.31 27.60 22.53
N GLY A 170 -11.01 26.71 21.57
CA GLY A 170 -10.00 26.92 20.53
C GLY A 170 -8.59 26.52 20.95
N GLY A 171 -8.39 25.98 22.12
CA GLY A 171 -7.14 25.39 22.57
C GLY A 171 -7.03 23.90 22.25
N ALA A 172 -6.05 23.25 22.88
CA ALA A 172 -5.90 21.79 22.86
C ALA A 172 -5.33 21.24 24.17
N THR A 173 -5.76 20.05 24.54
CA THR A 173 -5.13 19.26 25.59
C THR A 173 -4.20 18.23 24.95
N PHE A 174 -3.03 18.03 25.53
CA PHE A 174 -2.06 17.02 25.17
C PHE A 174 -1.98 16.00 26.30
N GLU A 175 -2.58 14.83 26.12
CA GLU A 175 -2.39 13.70 27.04
C GLU A 175 -1.09 13.00 26.66
N ILE A 176 -0.08 13.03 27.54
CA ILE A 176 1.24 12.50 27.29
C ILE A 176 1.48 11.33 28.26
N GLU A 177 1.86 10.18 27.70
CA GLU A 177 2.35 9.02 28.43
C GLU A 177 3.80 8.76 28.04
N SER A 178 4.69 8.56 29.03
CA SER A 178 6.05 8.11 28.77
C SER A 178 6.45 7.03 29.77
N TRP A 179 7.32 6.14 29.35
CA TRP A 179 7.74 4.99 30.15
C TRP A 179 9.23 5.08 30.41
N VAL A 180 9.62 4.92 31.68
CA VAL A 180 11.01 4.98 32.15
C VAL A 180 11.42 3.62 32.68
N THR A 181 12.45 3.04 32.11
CA THR A 181 13.09 1.80 32.61
C THR A 181 14.00 2.12 33.77
N ASN A 182 13.94 1.31 34.84
CA ASN A 182 14.72 1.46 36.08
C ASN A 182 14.57 2.86 36.71
N GLY A 183 13.34 3.42 36.72
CA GLY A 183 13.04 4.70 37.34
C GLY A 183 13.19 4.62 38.87
N GLU A 184 13.83 5.64 39.50
CA GLU A 184 13.94 5.84 40.93
C GLU A 184 13.28 7.16 41.32
N GLU A 185 12.80 7.30 42.57
CA GLU A 185 12.13 8.52 43.06
C GLU A 185 12.95 9.83 42.84
N ALA A 186 14.27 9.71 42.73
CA ALA A 186 15.15 10.86 42.50
C ALA A 186 15.09 11.43 41.08
N TYR A 187 14.43 10.72 40.13
CA TYR A 187 14.30 11.19 38.76
C TYR A 187 12.94 11.84 38.54
N THR A 188 12.94 12.86 37.65
CA THR A 188 11.74 13.51 37.18
C THR A 188 11.76 13.55 35.65
N VAL A 189 10.58 13.59 35.04
CA VAL A 189 10.42 13.84 33.59
C VAL A 189 9.89 15.27 33.44
N MET A 190 10.65 16.08 32.69
CA MET A 190 10.23 17.41 32.24
C MET A 190 9.68 17.27 30.85
N TYR A 191 8.48 17.73 30.63
CA TYR A 191 7.82 17.81 29.32
C TYR A 191 7.80 19.24 28.84
N SER A 192 8.06 19.48 27.57
CA SER A 192 7.84 20.74 26.87
C SER A 192 7.11 20.50 25.55
N ILE A 193 6.24 21.43 25.18
CA ILE A 193 5.53 21.47 23.91
C ILE A 193 5.97 22.73 23.18
N GLU A 194 6.53 22.55 21.98
CA GLU A 194 6.91 23.62 21.08
C GLU A 194 5.95 23.65 19.89
N ASP A 195 5.55 24.85 19.48
CA ASP A 195 4.73 25.04 18.28
C ASP A 195 5.56 24.93 16.98
N CYS A 196 4.92 25.04 15.83
CA CYS A 196 5.59 24.97 14.52
C CYS A 196 6.57 26.12 14.26
N TYR A 197 6.64 27.14 15.13
CA TYR A 197 7.60 28.23 15.08
C TYR A 197 8.76 28.06 16.08
N GLY A 198 8.77 26.98 16.85
CA GLY A 198 9.77 26.67 17.87
C GLY A 198 9.58 27.42 19.20
N ASN A 199 8.38 27.97 19.46
CA ASN A 199 8.07 28.59 20.74
C ASN A 199 7.58 27.54 21.74
N GLU A 200 8.11 27.52 22.96
CA GLU A 200 7.53 26.72 24.04
C GLU A 200 6.16 27.31 24.42
N VAL A 201 5.10 26.51 24.22
CA VAL A 201 3.71 26.91 24.46
C VAL A 201 3.11 26.25 25.71
N ALA A 202 3.68 25.15 26.19
CA ALA A 202 3.32 24.52 27.45
C ALA A 202 4.48 23.69 27.98
N SER A 203 4.58 23.56 29.30
CA SER A 203 5.53 22.66 29.94
C SER A 203 5.03 22.14 31.29
N GLY A 204 5.63 21.06 31.78
CA GLY A 204 5.27 20.44 33.03
C GLY A 204 6.30 19.44 33.51
N VAL A 205 6.31 19.18 34.82
CA VAL A 205 7.24 18.22 35.45
C VAL A 205 6.45 17.16 36.22
N ARG A 206 6.87 15.91 36.12
CA ARG A 206 6.30 14.76 36.87
C ARG A 206 7.41 13.89 37.44
N PRO A 207 7.17 13.19 38.54
CA PRO A 207 8.03 12.08 38.98
C PRO A 207 8.11 11.02 37.87
N CYS A 208 9.23 10.31 37.71
CA CYS A 208 9.46 9.32 36.69
C CYS A 208 8.58 8.06 36.78
N ASP A 209 7.96 7.82 37.96
CA ASP A 209 6.96 6.78 38.19
C ASP A 209 5.53 7.18 37.77
N SER A 210 5.32 8.45 37.42
CA SER A 210 4.05 8.97 36.89
C SER A 210 3.98 8.80 35.39
N THR A 211 3.16 7.86 34.93
CA THR A 211 3.07 7.50 33.52
C THR A 211 2.30 8.53 32.68
N LYS A 212 1.52 9.43 33.30
CA LYS A 212 0.61 10.34 32.56
C LYS A 212 0.70 11.79 33.01
N VAL A 213 0.64 12.69 32.03
CA VAL A 213 0.46 14.13 32.24
C VAL A 213 -0.49 14.69 31.18
N THR A 214 -1.29 15.69 31.55
CA THR A 214 -2.07 16.48 30.60
C THR A 214 -1.58 17.91 30.64
N LEU A 215 -1.20 18.44 29.50
CA LEU A 215 -0.83 19.84 29.31
C LEU A 215 -1.86 20.52 28.42
N TYR A 216 -2.12 21.80 28.65
CA TYR A 216 -3.05 22.59 27.86
C TYR A 216 -2.30 23.66 27.07
N VAL A 217 -2.64 23.77 25.78
CA VAL A 217 -2.10 24.79 24.86
C VAL A 217 -3.29 25.68 24.44
N PRO A 218 -3.27 26.99 24.79
CA PRO A 218 -4.29 27.93 24.31
C PRO A 218 -4.08 28.24 22.82
N ASP A 219 -5.17 28.62 22.14
CA ASP A 219 -5.13 29.04 20.73
C ASP A 219 -4.36 28.06 19.81
N ALA A 220 -4.67 26.77 19.93
CA ALA A 220 -3.94 25.71 19.26
C ALA A 220 -4.16 25.73 17.74
N GLN A 221 -3.07 25.66 16.99
CA GLN A 221 -3.11 25.53 15.53
C GLN A 221 -3.42 24.08 15.15
N LEU A 222 -4.48 23.91 14.35
CA LEU A 222 -4.91 22.59 13.94
C LEU A 222 -4.05 22.05 12.80
N TRP A 223 -3.87 20.75 12.78
CA TRP A 223 -3.27 20.02 11.68
C TRP A 223 -4.36 19.65 10.66
N SER A 224 -4.08 19.90 9.38
CA SER A 224 -4.91 19.45 8.25
C SER A 224 -4.04 19.17 7.03
N MET A 225 -4.62 18.65 5.95
CA MET A 225 -3.90 18.39 4.70
C MET A 225 -3.45 19.67 3.99
N ASP A 226 -4.13 20.81 4.26
CA ASP A 226 -3.77 22.11 3.70
C ASP A 226 -2.83 22.89 4.63
N GLU A 227 -2.96 22.72 5.93
CA GLU A 227 -2.17 23.37 6.97
C GLU A 227 -1.64 22.33 7.96
N PRO A 228 -0.54 21.64 7.63
CA PRO A 228 -0.01 20.54 8.45
C PRO A 228 0.82 21.05 9.63
N ASN A 229 0.18 21.78 10.54
CA ASN A 229 0.82 22.36 11.73
C ASN A 229 1.21 21.26 12.72
N LEU A 230 2.50 21.14 13.02
CA LEU A 230 3.06 20.17 13.95
C LEU A 230 3.51 20.83 15.24
N TYR A 231 3.34 20.12 16.33
CA TYR A 231 3.92 20.40 17.64
C TYR A 231 4.99 19.38 17.95
N THR A 232 6.12 19.81 18.51
CA THR A 232 7.15 18.92 19.04
C THR A 232 6.96 18.79 20.54
N VAL A 233 6.67 17.58 20.98
CA VAL A 233 6.57 17.22 22.41
C VAL A 233 7.86 16.54 22.83
N THR A 234 8.64 17.17 23.69
CA THR A 234 9.89 16.64 24.21
C THR A 234 9.71 16.17 25.64
N ALA A 235 10.23 14.98 25.98
CA ALA A 235 10.34 14.45 27.33
C ALA A 235 11.82 14.30 27.71
N ARG A 236 12.23 14.95 28.83
CA ARG A 236 13.59 14.93 29.38
C ARG A 236 13.59 14.24 30.73
N LEU A 237 14.31 13.14 30.83
CA LEU A 237 14.55 12.45 32.08
C LEU A 237 15.69 13.17 32.86
N GLN A 238 15.41 13.68 34.03
CA GLN A 238 16.32 14.53 34.79
C GLN A 238 16.53 14.05 36.25
N LYS A 239 17.73 14.30 36.78
CA LYS A 239 18.07 14.16 38.17
C LYS A 239 19.02 15.28 38.56
N ASN A 240 18.73 16.04 39.62
CA ASN A 240 19.53 17.19 40.10
C ASN A 240 19.78 18.24 38.98
N ASN A 241 18.81 18.52 38.13
CA ASN A 241 18.88 19.41 36.97
C ASN A 241 19.84 18.95 35.84
N GLU A 242 20.30 17.71 35.87
CA GLU A 242 21.07 17.10 34.79
C GLU A 242 20.17 16.19 33.97
N THR A 243 20.21 16.32 32.63
CA THR A 243 19.44 15.47 31.72
C THR A 243 20.18 14.18 31.43
N PHE A 244 19.55 13.06 31.69
CA PHE A 244 20.07 11.70 31.50
C PHE A 244 19.65 11.10 30.18
N ASP A 245 18.40 11.31 29.78
CA ASP A 245 17.86 10.82 28.51
C ASP A 245 16.81 11.81 27.98
N GLU A 246 16.63 11.82 26.66
CA GLU A 246 15.68 12.70 25.98
C GLU A 246 15.05 11.97 24.80
N ILE A 247 13.73 12.11 24.67
CA ILE A 247 12.95 11.64 23.52
C ILE A 247 11.96 12.73 23.12
N TYR A 248 11.50 12.66 21.86
CA TYR A 248 10.49 13.58 21.36
C TYR A 248 9.50 12.88 20.42
N ALA A 249 8.36 13.53 20.19
CA ALA A 249 7.36 13.15 19.21
C ALA A 249 6.81 14.40 18.52
N ASN A 250 6.73 14.36 17.20
CA ASN A 250 5.99 15.35 16.42
C ASN A 250 4.53 14.90 16.33
N VAL A 251 3.61 15.79 16.66
CA VAL A 251 2.17 15.49 16.72
C VAL A 251 1.35 16.65 16.15
N GLY A 252 0.12 16.37 15.71
CA GLY A 252 -0.80 17.39 15.20
C GLY A 252 -2.13 17.37 15.93
N VAL A 253 -2.66 18.54 16.23
CA VAL A 253 -3.97 18.69 16.85
C VAL A 253 -5.03 18.62 15.77
N ARG A 254 -5.91 17.63 15.79
CA ARG A 254 -6.98 17.46 14.81
C ARG A 254 -8.18 16.68 15.38
N SER A 255 -9.32 16.88 14.73
CA SER A 255 -10.48 16.00 14.85
C SER A 255 -10.99 15.62 13.47
N TYR A 256 -11.58 14.45 13.32
CA TYR A 256 -12.18 14.04 12.05
C TYR A 256 -13.34 13.07 12.27
N THR A 257 -14.20 12.99 11.29
CA THR A 257 -15.36 12.12 11.27
C THR A 257 -15.56 11.53 9.89
N VAL A 258 -16.18 10.36 9.83
CA VAL A 258 -16.67 9.76 8.58
C VAL A 258 -18.14 9.42 8.77
N THR A 259 -18.98 9.89 7.83
CA THR A 259 -20.41 9.57 7.84
C THR A 259 -20.84 8.98 6.49
N PRO A 260 -21.91 8.18 6.45
CA PRO A 260 -22.37 7.59 5.18
C PRO A 260 -22.79 8.63 4.13
N ASN A 261 -23.31 9.77 4.53
CA ASN A 261 -23.87 10.77 3.62
C ASN A 261 -22.92 11.91 3.29
N ASP A 262 -22.04 12.27 4.22
CA ASP A 262 -21.14 13.42 4.05
C ASP A 262 -19.69 12.99 3.73
N GLY A 263 -19.40 11.69 3.84
CA GLY A 263 -18.03 11.17 3.67
C GLY A 263 -17.12 11.61 4.81
N PHE A 264 -15.88 11.97 4.49
CA PHE A 264 -14.84 12.38 5.44
C PHE A 264 -14.87 13.89 5.68
N SER A 265 -14.73 14.27 6.95
CA SER A 265 -14.53 15.67 7.37
C SER A 265 -13.38 15.76 8.36
N ILE A 266 -12.56 16.79 8.26
CA ILE A 266 -11.48 17.11 9.21
C ILE A 266 -11.70 18.50 9.80
N ASN A 267 -11.57 18.65 11.13
CA ASN A 267 -11.75 19.89 11.85
C ASN A 267 -13.10 20.58 11.52
N GLY A 268 -14.15 19.78 11.28
CA GLY A 268 -15.47 20.24 10.89
C GLY A 268 -15.61 20.67 9.41
N VAL A 269 -14.57 20.48 8.59
CA VAL A 269 -14.60 20.82 7.16
C VAL A 269 -14.78 19.54 6.33
N PRO A 270 -15.85 19.44 5.51
CA PRO A 270 -15.99 18.32 4.56
C PRO A 270 -14.82 18.26 3.59
N THR A 271 -14.13 17.14 3.55
CA THR A 271 -12.89 16.98 2.77
C THR A 271 -12.82 15.56 2.19
N PRO A 272 -13.48 15.30 1.05
CA PRO A 272 -13.40 13.98 0.43
C PRO A 272 -11.94 13.56 0.21
N LEU A 273 -11.58 12.37 0.69
CA LEU A 273 -10.24 11.85 0.54
C LEU A 273 -10.06 11.28 -0.88
N ARG A 274 -9.15 11.87 -1.64
CA ARG A 274 -8.85 11.50 -3.03
C ARG A 274 -7.34 11.34 -3.18
N GLY A 275 -6.90 10.15 -3.52
CA GLY A 275 -5.47 9.89 -3.59
C GLY A 275 -5.10 8.55 -4.19
N VAL A 276 -3.99 8.02 -3.74
CA VAL A 276 -3.30 6.89 -4.34
C VAL A 276 -2.90 5.85 -3.30
N ALA A 277 -2.70 4.61 -3.74
CA ALA A 277 -1.94 3.62 -2.99
C ALA A 277 -0.45 3.69 -3.36
N ARG A 278 0.43 3.24 -2.47
CA ARG A 278 1.87 3.20 -2.69
C ARG A 278 2.49 1.90 -2.19
N HIS A 279 3.29 1.24 -3.05
CA HIS A 279 4.32 0.28 -2.64
C HIS A 279 5.65 1.00 -2.42
N GLN A 280 6.49 0.50 -1.49
CA GLN A 280 7.78 1.08 -1.16
C GLN A 280 8.92 0.40 -1.94
N ASP A 281 8.86 0.41 -3.26
CA ASP A 281 9.94 -0.11 -4.10
C ASP A 281 10.24 0.81 -5.29
N CYS A 282 11.43 0.68 -5.85
CA CYS A 282 11.90 1.44 -7.01
C CYS A 282 12.77 0.58 -7.89
N LEU A 283 12.86 0.92 -9.18
CA LEU A 283 13.66 0.20 -10.17
C LEU A 283 15.10 0.05 -9.72
N TYR A 284 15.61 -1.18 -9.69
CA TYR A 284 16.97 -1.58 -9.29
C TYR A 284 17.37 -1.25 -7.85
N LYS A 285 16.42 -0.77 -7.04
CA LYS A 285 16.60 -0.61 -5.60
C LYS A 285 15.76 -1.63 -4.81
N GLY A 286 14.72 -2.23 -5.44
CA GLY A 286 13.73 -2.99 -4.71
C GLY A 286 13.13 -2.12 -3.61
N ASN A 287 12.95 -2.67 -2.41
CA ASN A 287 12.46 -1.93 -1.25
C ASN A 287 13.56 -1.24 -0.42
N ALA A 288 14.83 -1.27 -0.85
CA ALA A 288 15.95 -0.63 -0.17
C ALA A 288 16.03 0.87 -0.51
N LEU A 289 15.04 1.63 -0.03
CA LEU A 289 14.91 3.07 -0.27
C LEU A 289 15.55 3.88 0.86
N THR A 290 16.12 5.04 0.49
CA THR A 290 16.63 6.03 1.44
C THR A 290 15.55 7.00 1.90
N ALA A 291 15.83 7.83 2.91
CA ALA A 291 14.95 8.90 3.36
C ALA A 291 14.62 9.87 2.21
N GLU A 292 15.59 10.18 1.37
CA GLU A 292 15.44 11.04 0.19
C GLU A 292 14.48 10.41 -0.83
N ASP A 293 14.58 9.10 -1.10
CA ASP A 293 13.67 8.39 -2.00
C ASP A 293 12.22 8.45 -1.47
N HIS A 294 12.04 8.28 -0.15
CA HIS A 294 10.73 8.37 0.49
C HIS A 294 10.14 9.78 0.38
N TYR A 295 10.94 10.79 0.64
CA TYR A 295 10.49 12.19 0.54
C TYR A 295 10.18 12.60 -0.90
N GLU A 296 10.98 12.14 -1.89
CA GLU A 296 10.71 12.35 -3.32
C GLU A 296 9.35 11.74 -3.73
N ASP A 297 9.07 10.50 -3.32
CA ASP A 297 7.78 9.86 -3.57
C ASP A 297 6.62 10.68 -2.98
N ALA A 298 6.76 11.17 -1.74
CA ALA A 298 5.74 11.99 -1.09
C ALA A 298 5.53 13.33 -1.82
N MET A 299 6.59 13.97 -2.28
CA MET A 299 6.53 15.20 -3.08
C MET A 299 5.83 14.99 -4.44
N LEU A 300 6.09 13.88 -5.12
CA LEU A 300 5.41 13.54 -6.38
C LEU A 300 3.91 13.30 -6.18
N ILE A 301 3.53 12.72 -5.05
CA ILE A 301 2.11 12.53 -4.67
C ILE A 301 1.47 13.89 -4.31
N LYS A 302 2.20 14.77 -3.62
CA LYS A 302 1.71 16.13 -3.32
C LYS A 302 1.53 16.97 -4.59
N GLU A 303 2.46 16.90 -5.53
CA GLU A 303 2.37 17.56 -6.84
C GLU A 303 1.14 17.11 -7.64
N LEU A 304 0.77 15.82 -7.53
CA LEU A 304 -0.45 15.27 -8.13
C LEU A 304 -1.72 15.97 -7.60
N GLY A 305 -1.66 16.51 -6.38
CA GLY A 305 -2.79 17.12 -5.69
C GLY A 305 -3.56 16.14 -4.79
N ALA A 306 -3.07 14.93 -4.59
CA ALA A 306 -3.66 13.96 -3.67
C ALA A 306 -3.62 14.49 -2.23
N ASN A 307 -4.66 14.16 -1.44
CA ASN A 307 -4.75 14.48 -0.02
C ASN A 307 -4.77 13.24 0.88
N THR A 308 -4.73 12.04 0.30
CA THR A 308 -4.68 10.78 1.05
C THR A 308 -3.77 9.76 0.38
N ILE A 309 -3.18 8.89 1.19
CA ILE A 309 -2.33 7.79 0.70
C ILE A 309 -2.68 6.51 1.47
N ARG A 310 -2.92 5.42 0.74
CA ARG A 310 -2.97 4.07 1.32
C ARG A 310 -1.59 3.43 1.21
N LEU A 311 -0.97 3.14 2.34
CA LEU A 311 0.35 2.53 2.43
C LEU A 311 0.22 1.00 2.33
N ALA A 312 0.10 0.53 1.12
CA ALA A 312 -0.13 -0.87 0.82
C ALA A 312 1.18 -1.67 0.82
N HIS A 313 1.18 -2.87 1.33
CA HIS A 313 0.16 -3.58 2.14
C HIS A 313 0.75 -3.91 3.51
N TYR A 314 1.63 -3.06 4.04
CA TYR A 314 2.48 -3.30 5.21
C TYR A 314 2.97 -1.96 5.81
N GLN A 315 3.55 -2.02 6.99
CA GLN A 315 4.16 -0.85 7.62
C GLN A 315 5.30 -0.27 6.76
N HIS A 316 5.19 1.01 6.39
CA HIS A 316 6.22 1.74 5.64
C HIS A 316 7.33 2.28 6.55
N SER A 317 8.34 2.95 5.97
CA SER A 317 9.43 3.58 6.73
C SER A 317 8.91 4.77 7.55
N GLN A 318 9.53 5.00 8.71
CA GLN A 318 9.28 6.21 9.53
C GLN A 318 9.49 7.48 8.70
N ASP A 319 10.54 7.52 7.86
CA ASP A 319 10.80 8.66 6.97
C ASP A 319 9.60 9.01 6.07
N PHE A 320 8.81 8.00 5.64
CA PHE A 320 7.63 8.26 4.83
C PHE A 320 6.44 8.74 5.64
N TYR A 321 6.25 8.24 6.88
CA TYR A 321 5.23 8.77 7.78
C TYR A 321 5.53 10.21 8.18
N ASP A 322 6.80 10.53 8.48
CA ASP A 322 7.25 11.90 8.76
C ASP A 322 6.95 12.83 7.58
N ALA A 323 7.28 12.41 6.35
CA ALA A 323 6.94 13.17 5.14
C ALA A 323 5.41 13.36 4.97
N CYS A 324 4.60 12.36 5.34
CA CYS A 324 3.14 12.48 5.31
C CYS A 324 2.62 13.48 6.34
N ASP A 325 3.22 13.53 7.52
CA ASP A 325 2.89 14.50 8.57
C ASP A 325 3.20 15.93 8.14
N GLU A 326 4.39 16.16 7.57
CA GLU A 326 4.90 17.46 7.13
C GLU A 326 4.18 18.00 5.89
N LEU A 327 3.87 17.13 4.93
CA LEU A 327 3.23 17.51 3.67
C LEU A 327 1.70 17.53 3.76
N GLY A 328 1.12 17.00 4.82
CA GLY A 328 -0.32 16.95 5.03
C GLY A 328 -1.01 15.90 4.15
N PHE A 329 -0.93 14.63 4.55
CA PHE A 329 -1.71 13.55 3.95
C PHE A 329 -2.53 12.83 5.00
N ALA A 330 -3.75 12.43 4.65
CA ALA A 330 -4.50 11.45 5.41
C ALA A 330 -4.03 10.05 5.04
N VAL A 331 -3.49 9.31 6.00
CA VAL A 331 -2.86 8.01 5.76
C VAL A 331 -3.74 6.86 6.24
N TRP A 332 -3.86 5.84 5.41
CA TRP A 332 -4.30 4.50 5.77
C TRP A 332 -3.06 3.59 5.85
N ALA A 333 -2.71 3.15 7.06
CA ALA A 333 -1.64 2.20 7.33
C ALA A 333 -2.20 0.81 7.66
N GLU A 334 -1.56 -0.25 7.16
CA GLU A 334 -2.08 -1.63 7.29
C GLU A 334 -0.98 -2.66 7.57
N ILE A 335 -1.37 -3.83 8.04
CA ILE A 335 -0.51 -5.00 8.18
C ILE A 335 -0.61 -5.91 6.96
N PRO A 336 0.41 -6.75 6.67
CA PRO A 336 0.44 -7.60 5.47
C PRO A 336 -0.45 -8.86 5.59
N PHE A 337 -1.63 -8.72 6.19
CA PHE A 337 -2.64 -9.77 6.28
C PHE A 337 -3.47 -9.76 4.99
N ILE A 338 -2.94 -10.45 3.96
CA ILE A 338 -3.40 -10.33 2.59
C ILE A 338 -3.67 -11.70 1.96
N SER A 339 -4.70 -11.76 1.13
CA SER A 339 -5.08 -12.79 0.15
C SER A 339 -5.42 -14.16 0.73
N VAL A 340 -4.57 -14.76 1.54
CA VAL A 340 -4.71 -16.14 2.01
C VAL A 340 -4.60 -16.20 3.52
N PHE A 341 -5.61 -16.76 4.16
CA PHE A 341 -5.61 -17.05 5.58
C PHE A 341 -4.82 -18.34 5.87
N LYS A 342 -3.83 -18.25 6.76
CA LYS A 342 -3.10 -19.41 7.29
C LYS A 342 -3.81 -19.95 8.53
N LYS A 343 -4.07 -21.27 8.55
CA LYS A 343 -4.78 -21.93 9.66
C LYS A 343 -3.89 -22.21 10.88
N ASP A 344 -2.59 -21.99 10.79
CA ASP A 344 -1.67 -22.14 11.91
C ASP A 344 -1.98 -21.06 12.96
N PRO A 345 -2.23 -21.41 14.23
CA PRO A 345 -2.50 -20.44 15.28
C PRO A 345 -1.36 -19.44 15.49
N SER A 346 -0.10 -19.82 15.19
CA SER A 346 1.04 -18.91 15.27
C SER A 346 0.97 -17.78 14.24
N ALA A 347 0.34 -18.00 13.08
CA ALA A 347 0.12 -16.96 12.08
C ALA A 347 -0.84 -15.88 12.59
N HIS A 348 -1.85 -16.25 13.40
CA HIS A 348 -2.70 -15.26 14.07
C HIS A 348 -1.93 -14.44 15.10
N GLN A 349 -1.08 -15.08 15.90
CA GLN A 349 -0.21 -14.35 16.84
C GLN A 349 0.73 -13.41 16.11
N ASN A 350 1.24 -13.79 14.95
CA ASN A 350 2.04 -12.92 14.09
C ASN A 350 1.25 -11.69 13.59
N CYS A 351 -0.02 -11.86 13.16
CA CYS A 351 -0.90 -10.72 12.81
C CYS A 351 -1.07 -9.76 14.00
N ARG A 352 -1.34 -10.29 15.19
CA ARG A 352 -1.45 -9.48 16.42
C ARG A 352 -0.16 -8.74 16.75
N HIS A 353 0.97 -9.41 16.61
CA HIS A 353 2.29 -8.83 16.84
C HIS A 353 2.56 -7.67 15.87
N GLN A 354 2.41 -7.90 14.57
CA GLN A 354 2.60 -6.88 13.54
C GLN A 354 1.62 -5.69 13.71
N MET A 355 0.36 -5.94 14.10
CA MET A 355 -0.60 -4.86 14.38
C MET A 355 -0.20 -4.07 15.63
N THR A 356 0.31 -4.72 16.66
CA THR A 356 0.80 -4.04 17.88
C THR A 356 1.99 -3.15 17.53
N GLU A 357 2.97 -3.67 16.80
CA GLU A 357 4.15 -2.91 16.34
C GLU A 357 3.74 -1.72 15.48
N LEU A 358 2.85 -1.93 14.50
CA LEU A 358 2.35 -0.88 13.63
C LEU A 358 1.76 0.28 14.45
N ILE A 359 0.90 -0.02 15.44
CA ILE A 359 0.24 1.01 16.24
C ILE A 359 1.21 1.66 17.21
N ILE A 360 1.98 0.88 17.97
CA ILE A 360 2.88 1.43 19.01
C ILE A 360 3.95 2.31 18.39
N GLN A 361 4.53 1.90 17.27
CA GLN A 361 5.59 2.66 16.62
C GLN A 361 5.08 3.93 15.92
N ASN A 362 3.82 3.94 15.49
CA ASN A 362 3.29 5.01 14.64
C ASN A 362 2.14 5.81 15.28
N TYR A 363 1.87 5.60 16.57
CA TYR A 363 0.76 6.27 17.26
C TYR A 363 0.82 7.80 17.18
N ASN A 364 2.02 8.37 17.23
CA ASN A 364 2.20 9.82 17.32
C ASN A 364 2.00 10.54 15.98
N HIS A 365 2.03 9.84 14.83
CA HIS A 365 1.85 10.47 13.51
C HIS A 365 0.44 11.01 13.31
N PRO A 366 0.24 12.34 13.15
CA PRO A 366 -1.07 12.91 12.93
C PRO A 366 -1.66 12.56 11.56
N SER A 367 -0.85 12.27 10.56
CA SER A 367 -1.30 11.85 9.24
C SER A 367 -2.09 10.55 9.26
N ILE A 368 -1.75 9.59 10.12
CA ILE A 368 -2.45 8.31 10.19
C ILE A 368 -3.86 8.53 10.76
N MET A 369 -4.87 8.12 9.99
CA MET A 369 -6.28 8.23 10.37
C MET A 369 -6.99 6.89 10.36
N PHE A 370 -6.46 5.90 9.63
CA PHE A 370 -7.07 4.59 9.47
C PHE A 370 -6.06 3.48 9.68
N TRP A 371 -6.44 2.47 10.48
CA TRP A 371 -5.73 1.21 10.63
C TRP A 371 -6.42 0.14 9.78
N GLY A 372 -5.69 -0.41 8.81
CA GLY A 372 -6.15 -1.49 7.94
C GLY A 372 -5.91 -2.86 8.56
N LEU A 373 -6.97 -3.67 8.70
CA LEU A 373 -6.87 -5.00 9.30
C LEU A 373 -6.43 -6.06 8.30
N SER A 374 -6.89 -5.99 7.06
CA SER A 374 -6.53 -6.94 6.00
C SER A 374 -6.85 -6.42 4.61
N ASN A 375 -6.27 -7.08 3.59
CA ASN A 375 -6.55 -6.84 2.18
C ASN A 375 -6.94 -8.14 1.47
N GLU A 376 -8.10 -8.11 0.76
CA GLU A 376 -8.56 -9.19 -0.13
C GLU A 376 -8.47 -10.60 0.47
N ILE A 377 -8.55 -10.73 1.78
CA ILE A 377 -8.27 -11.98 2.50
C ILE A 377 -9.26 -13.11 2.15
N LEU A 378 -10.41 -12.76 1.56
CA LEU A 378 -11.41 -13.72 1.11
C LEU A 378 -11.06 -14.42 -0.20
N ILE A 379 -9.98 -14.03 -0.91
CA ILE A 379 -9.46 -14.77 -2.07
C ILE A 379 -9.16 -16.22 -1.67
N GLY A 380 -8.59 -16.44 -0.49
CA GLY A 380 -8.34 -17.78 0.07
C GLY A 380 -9.59 -18.50 0.61
N GLY A 381 -10.77 -17.87 0.54
CA GLY A 381 -12.02 -18.39 1.09
C GLY A 381 -12.31 -17.89 2.50
N ILE A 382 -13.52 -18.20 3.01
CA ILE A 382 -13.96 -17.80 4.35
C ILE A 382 -14.04 -19.03 5.26
N CYS A 383 -13.67 -18.87 6.52
CA CYS A 383 -13.89 -19.81 7.61
C CYS A 383 -14.15 -19.05 8.91
N GLN A 384 -14.66 -19.72 9.93
CA GLN A 384 -14.99 -19.07 11.20
C GLN A 384 -13.75 -18.52 11.89
N GLU A 385 -12.63 -19.23 11.84
CA GLU A 385 -11.37 -18.80 12.43
C GLU A 385 -10.85 -17.49 11.83
N LEU A 386 -11.09 -17.26 10.52
CA LEU A 386 -10.76 -15.99 9.87
C LEU A 386 -11.62 -14.83 10.41
N VAL A 387 -12.92 -15.06 10.59
CA VAL A 387 -13.85 -14.06 11.13
C VAL A 387 -13.49 -13.73 12.58
N ASP A 388 -13.24 -14.77 13.41
CA ASP A 388 -12.84 -14.60 14.80
C ASP A 388 -11.53 -13.83 14.92
N ASN A 389 -10.61 -14.07 13.99
CA ASN A 389 -9.33 -13.37 13.88
C ASN A 389 -9.50 -11.87 13.65
N HIS A 390 -10.43 -11.47 12.77
CA HIS A 390 -10.71 -10.06 12.52
C HIS A 390 -11.37 -9.37 13.71
N HIS A 391 -12.30 -10.04 14.39
CA HIS A 391 -12.88 -9.50 15.63
C HIS A 391 -11.83 -9.31 16.73
N ASP A 392 -10.89 -10.25 16.84
CA ASP A 392 -9.79 -10.15 17.81
C ASP A 392 -8.80 -9.02 17.45
N LEU A 393 -8.47 -8.86 16.15
CA LEU A 393 -7.65 -7.73 15.69
C LEU A 393 -8.36 -6.39 15.92
N GLN A 394 -9.65 -6.28 15.63
CA GLN A 394 -10.43 -5.08 15.89
C GLN A 394 -10.42 -4.71 17.37
N LYS A 395 -10.60 -5.70 18.24
CA LYS A 395 -10.52 -5.50 19.69
C LYS A 395 -9.13 -5.00 20.11
N LEU A 396 -8.06 -5.64 19.61
CA LEU A 396 -6.68 -5.25 19.87
C LEU A 396 -6.43 -3.79 19.45
N VAL A 397 -6.86 -3.39 18.26
CA VAL A 397 -6.70 -2.01 17.79
C VAL A 397 -7.40 -1.04 18.73
N ARG A 398 -8.64 -1.34 19.17
CA ARG A 398 -9.38 -0.48 20.11
C ARG A 398 -8.73 -0.35 21.49
N GLU A 399 -8.06 -1.39 21.95
CA GLU A 399 -7.31 -1.39 23.21
C GLU A 399 -6.05 -0.51 23.11
N LEU A 400 -5.35 -0.55 21.96
CA LEU A 400 -4.10 0.19 21.76
C LEU A 400 -4.35 1.64 21.32
N ASP A 401 -5.33 1.85 20.43
CA ASP A 401 -5.68 3.16 19.89
C ASP A 401 -7.20 3.32 19.70
N PRO A 402 -7.90 3.90 20.66
CA PRO A 402 -9.32 4.20 20.53
C PRO A 402 -9.62 5.47 19.69
N THR A 403 -8.60 6.16 19.19
CA THR A 403 -8.76 7.48 18.53
C THR A 403 -8.87 7.39 17.01
N ARG A 404 -8.33 6.34 16.41
CA ARG A 404 -8.35 6.15 14.94
C ARG A 404 -9.40 5.13 14.52
N LEU A 405 -9.88 5.30 13.28
CA LEU A 405 -10.84 4.39 12.67
C LEU A 405 -10.14 3.17 12.07
N THR A 406 -10.90 2.08 11.97
CA THR A 406 -10.44 0.85 11.33
C THR A 406 -11.14 0.60 10.01
N THR A 407 -10.49 -0.14 9.11
CA THR A 407 -11.04 -0.50 7.80
C THR A 407 -10.48 -1.83 7.29
N ILE A 408 -11.15 -2.41 6.32
CA ILE A 408 -10.73 -3.60 5.55
C ILE A 408 -10.81 -3.23 4.07
N ALA A 409 -9.82 -3.65 3.28
CA ALA A 409 -9.92 -3.62 1.82
C ALA A 409 -10.57 -4.91 1.33
N HIS A 410 -11.88 -4.87 1.10
CA HIS A 410 -12.65 -6.01 0.63
C HIS A 410 -12.42 -6.27 -0.86
N VAL A 411 -12.44 -7.53 -1.22
CA VAL A 411 -12.57 -7.95 -2.61
C VAL A 411 -13.94 -7.51 -3.16
N SER A 412 -13.97 -7.10 -4.44
CA SER A 412 -15.09 -6.42 -5.12
C SER A 412 -16.50 -6.99 -4.88
N ASN A 413 -16.60 -8.26 -4.53
CA ASN A 413 -17.89 -8.97 -4.35
C ASN A 413 -17.99 -9.63 -2.97
N THR A 414 -17.27 -9.15 -1.97
CA THR A 414 -17.53 -9.49 -0.58
C THR A 414 -19.02 -9.17 -0.28
N PRO A 415 -19.83 -10.14 0.16
CA PRO A 415 -21.23 -9.90 0.45
C PRO A 415 -21.38 -8.92 1.60
N VAL A 416 -22.23 -7.89 1.43
CA VAL A 416 -22.46 -6.85 2.45
C VAL A 416 -23.14 -7.40 3.69
N ASP A 417 -23.97 -8.42 3.55
CA ASP A 417 -24.62 -9.16 4.65
C ASP A 417 -23.74 -10.30 5.19
N GLY A 418 -22.48 -10.40 4.72
CA GLY A 418 -21.55 -11.42 5.15
C GLY A 418 -20.89 -11.09 6.49
N PRO A 419 -20.28 -12.11 7.16
CA PRO A 419 -19.72 -11.95 8.50
C PRO A 419 -18.45 -11.09 8.58
N MET A 420 -17.91 -10.65 7.44
CA MET A 420 -16.73 -9.77 7.39
C MET A 420 -17.10 -8.28 7.39
N HIS A 421 -18.36 -7.95 7.14
CA HIS A 421 -18.86 -6.58 7.26
C HIS A 421 -19.20 -6.21 8.71
N HIS A 422 -19.19 -4.92 9.01
CA HIS A 422 -19.45 -4.35 10.34
C HIS A 422 -18.47 -4.78 11.44
N ILE A 423 -17.30 -5.34 11.05
CA ILE A 423 -16.21 -5.58 12.00
C ILE A 423 -15.43 -4.26 12.21
N THR A 424 -15.22 -3.50 11.15
CA THR A 424 -14.50 -2.23 11.15
C THR A 424 -15.44 -1.02 11.17
N ASP A 425 -14.88 0.17 11.42
CA ASP A 425 -15.67 1.40 11.53
C ASP A 425 -16.17 1.90 10.17
N VAL A 426 -15.36 1.71 9.15
CA VAL A 426 -15.63 2.09 7.76
C VAL A 426 -15.28 0.94 6.84
N GLU A 427 -15.98 0.84 5.72
CA GLU A 427 -15.80 -0.24 4.75
C GLU A 427 -15.15 0.28 3.47
N SER A 428 -14.37 -0.56 2.80
CA SER A 428 -13.74 -0.24 1.53
C SER A 428 -13.64 -1.45 0.61
N TYR A 429 -13.66 -1.18 -0.70
CA TYR A 429 -13.61 -2.22 -1.72
C TYR A 429 -12.48 -1.98 -2.72
N ASN A 430 -11.81 -3.07 -3.12
CA ASN A 430 -10.97 -3.11 -4.30
C ASN A 430 -11.86 -3.37 -5.51
N HIS A 431 -12.00 -2.38 -6.41
CA HIS A 431 -13.02 -2.40 -7.45
C HIS A 431 -12.44 -2.12 -8.82
N TYR A 432 -12.46 -3.15 -9.68
CA TYR A 432 -11.77 -3.11 -10.97
C TYR A 432 -12.71 -3.32 -12.17
N PHE A 433 -13.94 -2.78 -12.12
CA PHE A 433 -14.84 -2.80 -13.27
C PHE A 433 -14.25 -1.99 -14.43
N GLY A 434 -14.14 -2.64 -15.60
CA GLY A 434 -13.47 -2.09 -16.78
C GLY A 434 -12.01 -2.53 -16.90
N TRP A 435 -11.51 -3.41 -16.01
CA TRP A 435 -10.20 -4.04 -16.15
C TRP A 435 -10.23 -5.55 -15.97
N TYR A 436 -10.51 -6.06 -14.76
CA TYR A 436 -10.59 -7.51 -14.52
C TYR A 436 -11.95 -8.10 -14.88
N GLY A 437 -12.99 -7.28 -14.95
CA GLY A 437 -14.33 -7.69 -15.35
C GLY A 437 -15.27 -6.51 -15.48
N GLY A 438 -16.46 -6.73 -16.03
CA GLY A 438 -17.44 -5.67 -16.22
C GLY A 438 -16.97 -4.55 -17.15
N LYS A 439 -17.61 -3.39 -17.04
CA LYS A 439 -17.29 -2.17 -17.80
C LYS A 439 -17.06 -1.01 -16.84
N MET A 440 -16.23 -0.04 -17.22
CA MET A 440 -15.93 1.12 -16.37
C MET A 440 -17.18 1.94 -15.98
N GLU A 441 -18.18 2.00 -16.88
CA GLU A 441 -19.44 2.71 -16.68
C GLU A 441 -20.29 2.11 -15.55
N GLN A 442 -19.98 0.91 -15.08
CA GLN A 442 -20.73 0.27 -14.00
C GLN A 442 -20.31 0.77 -12.60
N ASN A 443 -19.15 1.44 -12.47
CA ASN A 443 -18.65 1.91 -11.17
C ASN A 443 -19.61 2.89 -10.50
N GLY A 444 -20.07 3.93 -11.19
CA GLY A 444 -21.00 4.90 -10.64
C GLY A 444 -22.32 4.27 -10.20
N PRO A 445 -23.06 3.57 -11.09
CA PRO A 445 -24.31 2.89 -10.73
C PRO A 445 -24.17 1.86 -9.59
N TRP A 446 -23.03 1.19 -9.49
CA TRP A 446 -22.77 0.27 -8.38
C TRP A 446 -22.68 1.01 -7.04
N LEU A 447 -21.93 2.11 -6.99
CA LEU A 447 -21.82 2.96 -5.80
C LEU A 447 -23.17 3.53 -5.38
N ASP A 448 -23.94 4.07 -6.33
CA ASP A 448 -25.29 4.64 -6.06
C ASP A 448 -26.25 3.59 -5.52
N LYS A 449 -26.22 2.38 -6.09
CA LYS A 449 -27.00 1.26 -5.62
C LYS A 449 -26.60 0.82 -4.22
N PHE A 450 -25.29 0.69 -3.97
CA PHE A 450 -24.76 0.32 -2.66
C PHE A 450 -25.21 1.32 -1.59
N HIS A 451 -25.03 2.61 -1.85
CA HIS A 451 -25.42 3.66 -0.91
C HIS A 451 -26.93 3.70 -0.64
N ALA A 452 -27.75 3.44 -1.66
CA ALA A 452 -29.20 3.39 -1.51
C ALA A 452 -29.68 2.16 -0.72
N GLU A 453 -29.03 1.00 -0.88
CA GLU A 453 -29.38 -0.25 -0.20
C GLU A 453 -28.78 -0.34 1.22
N HIS A 454 -27.67 0.36 1.48
CA HIS A 454 -26.92 0.34 2.75
C HIS A 454 -26.61 1.76 3.23
N PRO A 455 -27.64 2.57 3.58
CA PRO A 455 -27.47 4.00 3.88
C PRO A 455 -26.74 4.29 5.20
N ASP A 456 -26.46 3.27 6.00
CA ASP A 456 -25.76 3.32 7.27
C ASP A 456 -24.26 2.95 7.16
N ILE A 457 -23.81 2.51 5.98
CA ILE A 457 -22.42 2.10 5.77
C ILE A 457 -21.61 3.24 5.14
N CYS A 458 -20.49 3.60 5.77
CA CYS A 458 -19.49 4.48 5.19
C CYS A 458 -18.64 3.68 4.18
N ILE A 459 -18.82 3.95 2.87
CA ILE A 459 -18.13 3.23 1.81
C ILE A 459 -16.98 4.03 1.22
N GLY A 460 -15.85 3.35 1.00
CA GLY A 460 -14.68 3.83 0.26
C GLY A 460 -14.26 2.86 -0.85
N ILE A 461 -13.38 3.33 -1.72
CA ILE A 461 -12.75 2.50 -2.76
C ILE A 461 -11.25 2.46 -2.46
N SER A 462 -10.79 1.31 -1.95
CA SER A 462 -9.41 1.09 -1.53
C SER A 462 -8.47 0.82 -2.68
N GLU A 463 -8.98 0.28 -3.80
CA GLU A 463 -8.23 0.11 -5.04
C GLU A 463 -9.13 0.21 -6.26
N TYR A 464 -8.63 0.88 -7.30
CA TYR A 464 -9.16 0.90 -8.66
C TYR A 464 -8.05 1.32 -9.62
N GLY A 465 -8.04 0.80 -10.85
CA GLY A 465 -7.02 1.14 -11.83
C GLY A 465 -6.93 0.14 -12.97
N THR A 466 -6.19 0.53 -13.99
CA THR A 466 -5.87 -0.30 -15.15
C THR A 466 -4.39 -0.20 -15.46
N GLU A 467 -3.83 -1.20 -16.16
CA GLU A 467 -2.45 -1.10 -16.61
C GLU A 467 -2.33 -0.19 -17.81
N GLY A 468 -1.25 0.59 -17.83
CA GLY A 468 -0.85 1.41 -18.95
C GLY A 468 0.66 1.34 -19.14
N ILE A 469 1.09 0.90 -20.32
CA ILE A 469 2.49 0.77 -20.68
C ILE A 469 2.82 1.85 -21.71
N ILE A 470 3.77 2.70 -21.39
CA ILE A 470 4.10 3.93 -22.13
C ILE A 470 4.55 3.72 -23.58
N ASN A 471 4.76 2.47 -24.02
CA ASN A 471 5.16 2.13 -25.38
C ASN A 471 3.97 1.70 -26.26
N TRP A 472 2.82 1.38 -25.65
CA TRP A 472 1.65 0.94 -26.38
C TRP A 472 0.65 2.07 -26.55
N HIS A 473 0.16 2.26 -27.79
CA HIS A 473 -0.70 3.36 -28.16
C HIS A 473 -1.83 2.91 -29.10
N SER A 474 -3.00 3.56 -29.00
CA SER A 474 -4.15 3.28 -29.85
C SER A 474 -5.02 4.52 -30.02
N ASN A 475 -5.52 4.75 -31.23
CA ASN A 475 -6.57 5.73 -31.51
C ASN A 475 -7.98 5.22 -31.15
N ASP A 476 -8.12 3.91 -30.86
CA ASP A 476 -9.36 3.27 -30.40
C ASP A 476 -9.03 2.33 -29.22
N PRO A 477 -8.74 2.92 -28.02
CA PRO A 477 -8.27 2.17 -26.88
C PRO A 477 -9.35 1.20 -26.35
N GLN A 478 -8.93 -0.04 -26.07
CA GLN A 478 -9.80 -1.13 -25.63
C GLN A 478 -9.31 -1.72 -24.29
N CYS A 479 -10.25 -2.21 -23.50
CA CYS A 479 -9.91 -2.95 -22.26
C CYS A 479 -8.91 -4.08 -22.56
N LYS A 480 -7.82 -4.14 -21.78
CA LYS A 480 -6.73 -5.13 -21.93
C LYS A 480 -5.82 -4.93 -23.15
N ASP A 481 -5.81 -3.77 -23.75
CA ASP A 481 -4.82 -3.44 -24.78
C ASP A 481 -3.51 -2.88 -24.20
N TYR A 482 -3.49 -2.61 -22.89
CA TYR A 482 -2.36 -2.07 -22.12
C TYR A 482 -1.87 -0.70 -22.60
N THR A 483 -2.65 -0.03 -23.45
CA THR A 483 -2.26 1.28 -23.96
C THR A 483 -2.35 2.36 -22.88
N GLU A 484 -1.50 3.37 -23.01
CA GLU A 484 -1.55 4.54 -22.14
C GLU A 484 -2.89 5.28 -22.29
N GLU A 485 -3.44 5.28 -23.50
CA GLU A 485 -4.73 5.90 -23.83
C GLU A 485 -5.90 5.20 -23.13
N TYR A 486 -5.90 3.86 -23.02
CA TYR A 486 -6.95 3.16 -22.26
C TYR A 486 -6.84 3.45 -20.76
N GLN A 487 -5.63 3.45 -20.22
CA GLN A 487 -5.42 3.84 -18.83
C GLN A 487 -5.95 5.25 -18.56
N ALA A 488 -5.60 6.22 -19.40
CA ALA A 488 -6.09 7.58 -19.27
C ALA A 488 -7.62 7.68 -19.36
N LEU A 489 -8.24 7.01 -20.35
CA LEU A 489 -9.69 6.96 -20.52
C LEU A 489 -10.42 6.40 -19.30
N TYR A 490 -9.91 5.31 -18.73
CA TYR A 490 -10.44 4.71 -17.52
C TYR A 490 -10.39 5.70 -16.33
N HIS A 491 -9.25 6.34 -16.14
CA HIS A 491 -9.06 7.28 -15.04
C HIS A 491 -9.85 8.60 -15.23
N GLU A 492 -10.05 9.07 -16.48
CA GLU A 492 -10.97 10.17 -16.78
C GLU A 492 -12.39 9.86 -16.27
N HIS A 493 -12.87 8.65 -16.58
CA HIS A 493 -14.21 8.23 -16.17
C HIS A 493 -14.32 8.10 -14.66
N LEU A 494 -13.35 7.46 -14.00
CA LEU A 494 -13.39 7.24 -12.54
C LEU A 494 -13.21 8.55 -11.75
N ALA A 495 -12.38 9.48 -12.22
CA ALA A 495 -12.21 10.78 -11.58
C ALA A 495 -13.55 11.54 -11.53
N GLN A 496 -14.31 11.55 -12.63
CA GLN A 496 -15.64 12.15 -12.67
C GLN A 496 -16.65 11.39 -11.78
N VAL A 497 -16.65 10.05 -11.81
CA VAL A 497 -17.52 9.23 -10.96
C VAL A 497 -17.34 9.59 -9.47
N PHE A 498 -16.11 9.81 -9.03
CA PHE A 498 -15.83 10.14 -7.63
C PHE A 498 -16.03 11.63 -7.30
N GLU A 499 -15.82 12.54 -8.25
CA GLU A 499 -16.14 13.95 -8.06
C GLU A 499 -17.64 14.15 -7.81
N ASP A 500 -18.49 13.40 -8.53
CA ASP A 500 -19.95 13.42 -8.38
C ASP A 500 -20.45 12.76 -7.08
N ARG A 501 -19.57 12.10 -6.31
CA ARG A 501 -19.91 11.30 -5.11
C ARG A 501 -19.04 11.67 -3.90
N PRO A 502 -19.19 12.88 -3.34
CA PRO A 502 -18.39 13.32 -2.19
C PRO A 502 -18.60 12.48 -0.93
N TRP A 503 -19.72 11.76 -0.85
CA TRP A 503 -20.03 10.83 0.24
C TRP A 503 -19.17 9.55 0.26
N VAL A 504 -18.53 9.19 -0.84
CA VAL A 504 -17.47 8.16 -0.85
C VAL A 504 -16.31 8.70 -0.04
N TRP A 505 -16.09 8.16 1.18
CA TRP A 505 -15.20 8.76 2.16
C TRP A 505 -13.75 8.83 1.71
N ALA A 506 -13.26 7.82 0.96
CA ALA A 506 -11.93 7.82 0.37
C ALA A 506 -11.89 7.03 -0.93
N THR A 507 -10.98 7.43 -1.82
CA THR A 507 -10.63 6.67 -3.02
C THR A 507 -9.10 6.64 -3.18
N HIS A 508 -8.55 5.43 -3.40
CA HIS A 508 -7.11 5.25 -3.60
C HIS A 508 -6.86 4.57 -4.94
N CYS A 509 -6.29 5.32 -5.89
CA CYS A 509 -5.89 4.78 -7.18
C CYS A 509 -4.80 3.71 -6.99
N TRP A 510 -4.95 2.56 -7.59
CA TRP A 510 -3.94 1.52 -7.64
C TRP A 510 -3.19 1.59 -8.95
N ASN A 511 -1.99 2.14 -8.94
CA ASN A 511 -1.13 2.58 -7.88
C ASN A 511 -0.49 3.93 -8.27
N MET A 512 0.20 4.61 -7.35
CA MET A 512 0.96 5.81 -7.72
C MET A 512 2.10 5.50 -8.68
N PHE A 513 2.84 4.43 -8.42
CA PHE A 513 3.97 4.00 -9.22
C PHE A 513 3.77 2.57 -9.73
N ASP A 514 4.29 2.25 -10.90
CA ASP A 514 4.53 0.86 -11.26
C ASP A 514 5.44 0.24 -10.22
N PHE A 515 5.26 -1.05 -9.91
CA PHE A 515 6.02 -1.71 -8.86
C PHE A 515 6.42 -3.13 -9.22
N GLY A 516 7.42 -3.67 -8.50
CA GLY A 516 7.96 -5.00 -8.73
C GLY A 516 6.99 -6.11 -8.34
N CYS A 517 6.72 -7.01 -9.29
CA CYS A 517 5.99 -8.24 -9.06
C CYS A 517 6.59 -9.33 -9.95
N ALA A 518 7.52 -10.11 -9.39
CA ALA A 518 8.28 -11.10 -10.15
C ALA A 518 7.41 -12.13 -10.89
N ALA A 519 6.22 -12.42 -10.37
CA ALA A 519 5.29 -13.38 -10.95
C ALA A 519 4.49 -12.85 -12.15
N ARG A 520 4.51 -11.51 -12.41
CA ARG A 520 3.73 -10.92 -13.50
C ARG A 520 4.48 -10.92 -14.83
N HIS A 521 3.71 -11.20 -15.89
CA HIS A 521 4.21 -11.21 -17.29
C HIS A 521 3.24 -10.51 -18.26
N GLU A 522 2.45 -9.57 -17.77
CA GLU A 522 1.35 -8.95 -18.51
C GLU A 522 1.81 -7.77 -19.36
N GLY A 523 1.12 -7.54 -20.48
CA GLY A 523 1.33 -6.37 -21.33
C GLY A 523 2.71 -6.29 -21.99
N GLY A 524 3.48 -7.39 -22.04
CA GLY A 524 4.83 -7.42 -22.61
C GLY A 524 5.91 -6.81 -21.71
N VAL A 525 5.59 -6.45 -20.47
CA VAL A 525 6.56 -6.00 -19.46
C VAL A 525 6.52 -6.94 -18.27
N ALA A 526 7.42 -7.90 -18.25
CA ALA A 526 7.50 -8.90 -17.20
C ALA A 526 8.10 -8.34 -15.90
N GLY A 527 7.76 -8.97 -14.76
CA GLY A 527 8.28 -8.63 -13.45
C GLY A 527 7.67 -7.36 -12.83
N ARG A 528 6.57 -6.84 -13.38
CA ARG A 528 5.95 -5.60 -12.92
C ARG A 528 4.43 -5.63 -12.93
N ASN A 529 3.87 -4.86 -12.01
CA ASN A 529 2.51 -4.36 -12.10
C ASN A 529 2.58 -2.94 -12.69
N ASN A 530 1.94 -2.74 -13.85
CA ASN A 530 2.03 -1.49 -14.62
C ASN A 530 0.80 -0.57 -14.40
N LYS A 531 0.12 -0.70 -13.27
CA LYS A 531 -1.04 0.16 -12.92
C LYS A 531 -0.63 1.54 -12.36
N GLY A 532 0.67 1.80 -12.21
CA GLY A 532 1.15 3.10 -11.75
C GLY A 532 0.69 4.26 -12.63
N LEU A 533 0.42 5.39 -12.00
CA LEU A 533 0.27 6.69 -12.69
C LEU A 533 1.65 7.19 -13.17
N MET A 534 2.71 6.66 -12.59
CA MET A 534 4.10 6.90 -13.00
C MET A 534 4.85 5.58 -13.15
N THR A 535 5.92 5.61 -13.95
CA THR A 535 6.83 4.46 -14.10
C THR A 535 7.58 4.15 -12.80
N ILE A 536 8.01 2.88 -12.63
CA ILE A 536 8.70 2.37 -11.42
C ILE A 536 9.99 3.15 -11.08
N ASP A 537 10.63 3.80 -12.06
CA ASP A 537 11.84 4.61 -11.89
C ASP A 537 11.55 6.08 -11.55
N ARG A 538 10.29 6.46 -11.35
CA ARG A 538 9.79 7.82 -11.07
C ARG A 538 10.04 8.86 -12.16
N LYS A 539 10.56 8.46 -13.34
CA LYS A 539 10.98 9.40 -14.37
C LYS A 539 9.87 9.84 -15.30
N THR A 540 8.85 8.99 -15.50
CA THR A 540 7.79 9.26 -16.46
C THR A 540 6.43 9.32 -15.79
N LYS A 541 5.80 10.48 -15.81
CA LYS A 541 4.39 10.67 -15.51
C LYS A 541 3.59 10.19 -16.73
N LYS A 542 2.67 9.24 -16.54
CA LYS A 542 1.76 8.78 -17.61
C LYS A 542 0.63 9.78 -17.79
N ASP A 543 -0.11 9.72 -18.89
CA ASP A 543 -1.22 10.64 -19.13
C ASP A 543 -2.28 10.58 -18.03
N SER A 544 -2.50 9.41 -17.43
CA SER A 544 -3.39 9.20 -16.28
C SER A 544 -2.99 9.99 -15.02
N TYR A 545 -1.70 10.31 -14.82
CA TYR A 545 -1.24 11.21 -13.75
C TYR A 545 -1.87 12.61 -13.93
N PHE A 546 -1.83 13.12 -15.14
CA PHE A 546 -2.34 14.47 -15.46
C PHE A 546 -3.86 14.56 -15.44
N VAL A 547 -4.57 13.44 -15.62
CA VAL A 547 -6.00 13.37 -15.34
C VAL A 547 -6.25 13.78 -13.88
N TYR A 548 -5.61 13.10 -12.95
CA TYR A 548 -5.83 13.40 -11.52
C TYR A 548 -5.27 14.76 -11.12
N GLN A 549 -4.15 15.19 -11.69
CA GLN A 549 -3.65 16.53 -11.44
C GLN A 549 -4.67 17.60 -11.87
N ALA A 550 -5.40 17.39 -12.96
CA ALA A 550 -6.47 18.29 -13.38
C ALA A 550 -7.66 18.31 -12.40
N TYR A 551 -7.98 17.17 -11.76
CA TYR A 551 -9.08 17.07 -10.79
C TYR A 551 -8.70 17.52 -9.38
N TRP A 552 -7.46 17.27 -8.93
CA TRP A 552 -7.09 17.38 -7.52
C TRP A 552 -6.19 18.58 -7.22
N SER A 553 -5.35 19.02 -8.18
CA SER A 553 -4.42 20.12 -7.93
C SER A 553 -5.14 21.46 -7.82
N LYS A 554 -4.76 22.24 -6.83
CA LYS A 554 -5.16 23.65 -6.64
C LYS A 554 -4.32 24.62 -7.48
N LEU A 555 -3.17 24.17 -7.98
CA LEU A 555 -2.30 24.97 -8.83
C LEU A 555 -2.77 24.90 -10.30
N PRO A 556 -2.75 26.03 -11.04
CA PRO A 556 -3.10 26.04 -12.47
C PRO A 556 -2.25 25.02 -13.23
N MET A 557 -2.89 24.19 -14.07
CA MET A 557 -2.19 23.22 -14.90
C MET A 557 -2.84 23.07 -16.28
N VAL A 558 -2.04 22.69 -17.26
CA VAL A 558 -2.46 22.22 -18.59
C VAL A 558 -1.50 21.14 -19.07
N HIS A 559 -2.01 20.08 -19.67
CA HIS A 559 -1.23 18.98 -20.23
C HIS A 559 -1.85 18.44 -21.49
N ILE A 560 -1.05 18.31 -22.57
CA ILE A 560 -1.46 17.67 -23.81
C ILE A 560 -1.15 16.18 -23.70
N ALA A 561 -2.19 15.35 -23.71
CA ALA A 561 -2.08 13.90 -23.66
C ALA A 561 -1.61 13.30 -24.98
N GLY A 562 -1.15 12.05 -24.95
CA GLY A 562 -0.69 11.30 -26.12
C GLY A 562 0.64 11.80 -26.69
N ARG A 563 1.50 12.41 -25.87
CA ARG A 563 2.83 12.91 -26.31
C ARG A 563 3.78 11.79 -26.75
N ARG A 564 3.59 10.56 -26.26
CA ARG A 564 4.36 9.38 -26.65
C ARG A 564 3.79 8.69 -27.88
N HIS A 565 2.50 8.84 -28.15
CA HIS A 565 1.88 8.52 -29.44
C HIS A 565 2.20 9.61 -30.46
N ALA A 566 3.50 9.80 -30.74
CA ALA A 566 3.99 10.97 -31.46
C ALA A 566 3.76 10.90 -32.98
N GLN A 567 3.72 9.69 -33.54
CA GLN A 567 3.50 9.46 -34.98
C GLN A 567 2.02 9.11 -35.22
N ARG A 568 1.31 9.96 -35.92
CA ARG A 568 -0.14 9.84 -36.15
C ARG A 568 -0.45 9.71 -37.63
N ALA A 569 -1.27 8.74 -38.00
CA ALA A 569 -1.81 8.58 -39.36
C ALA A 569 -3.23 9.16 -39.47
N GLY A 570 -3.70 9.34 -40.71
CA GLY A 570 -5.05 9.82 -40.98
C GLY A 570 -5.12 11.29 -41.37
N GLU A 571 -6.29 11.74 -41.83
CA GLU A 571 -6.54 13.14 -42.26
C GLU A 571 -6.62 14.08 -41.03
N THR A 572 -7.20 13.60 -39.94
CA THR A 572 -7.34 14.32 -38.69
C THR A 572 -6.92 13.43 -37.49
N THR A 573 -6.52 14.07 -36.41
CA THR A 573 -6.23 13.39 -35.10
C THR A 573 -6.92 14.11 -33.95
N GLU A 574 -7.35 13.36 -32.94
CA GLU A 574 -7.84 13.94 -31.69
C GLU A 574 -6.64 14.38 -30.86
N ILE A 575 -6.66 15.64 -30.45
CA ILE A 575 -5.76 16.18 -29.41
C ILE A 575 -6.58 16.33 -28.14
N LYS A 576 -6.19 15.57 -27.09
CA LYS A 576 -6.80 15.64 -25.79
C LYS A 576 -5.93 16.47 -24.87
N VAL A 577 -6.55 17.36 -24.09
CA VAL A 577 -5.87 18.24 -23.15
C VAL A 577 -6.53 18.11 -21.78
N TYR A 578 -5.72 17.94 -20.75
CA TYR A 578 -6.16 17.99 -19.34
C TYR A 578 -5.83 19.34 -18.74
N SER A 579 -6.78 19.96 -18.06
CA SER A 579 -6.58 21.22 -17.39
C SER A 579 -7.60 21.44 -16.27
N ASN A 580 -7.19 22.11 -15.19
CA ASN A 580 -8.08 22.61 -14.14
C ASN A 580 -8.58 24.04 -14.41
N GLN A 581 -8.25 24.59 -15.59
CA GLN A 581 -8.77 25.88 -16.06
C GLN A 581 -10.01 25.64 -16.94
N ASP A 582 -10.98 26.56 -16.89
CA ASP A 582 -12.26 26.41 -17.60
C ASP A 582 -12.16 26.47 -19.12
N THR A 583 -11.10 27.09 -19.65
CA THR A 583 -10.94 27.35 -21.08
C THR A 583 -9.54 27.00 -21.54
N VAL A 584 -9.46 26.26 -22.66
CA VAL A 584 -8.22 25.92 -23.35
C VAL A 584 -8.27 26.42 -24.78
N VAL A 585 -7.21 27.09 -25.24
CA VAL A 585 -6.98 27.49 -26.63
C VAL A 585 -5.89 26.58 -27.21
N LEU A 586 -6.15 25.99 -28.36
CA LEU A 586 -5.19 25.11 -29.04
C LEU A 586 -4.63 25.78 -30.31
N TYR A 587 -3.33 25.64 -30.49
CA TYR A 587 -2.60 26.10 -31.67
C TYR A 587 -1.90 24.90 -32.32
N VAL A 588 -1.91 24.86 -33.66
CA VAL A 588 -1.13 23.95 -34.49
C VAL A 588 -0.22 24.76 -35.40
N ASN A 589 1.08 24.54 -35.35
CA ASN A 589 2.09 25.26 -36.12
C ASN A 589 1.96 26.81 -35.96
N GLY A 590 1.64 27.26 -34.75
CA GLY A 590 1.47 28.68 -34.43
C GLY A 590 0.14 29.31 -34.87
N LYS A 591 -0.77 28.53 -35.50
CA LYS A 591 -2.11 29.00 -35.87
C LYS A 591 -3.12 28.49 -34.83
N GLU A 592 -3.98 29.36 -34.36
CA GLU A 592 -5.11 28.97 -33.53
C GLU A 592 -6.06 28.07 -34.31
N VAL A 593 -6.37 26.90 -33.80
CA VAL A 593 -7.27 25.92 -34.41
C VAL A 593 -8.60 25.78 -33.68
N GLY A 594 -8.66 26.28 -32.42
CA GLY A 594 -9.90 26.34 -31.69
C GLY A 594 -9.72 26.67 -30.20
N GLN A 595 -10.84 27.07 -29.59
CA GLN A 595 -10.98 27.29 -28.18
C GLN A 595 -12.15 26.45 -27.66
N GLN A 596 -11.99 25.84 -26.50
CA GLN A 596 -13.05 25.10 -25.82
C GLN A 596 -13.18 25.52 -24.39
N THR A 597 -14.41 25.44 -23.88
CA THR A 597 -14.75 25.52 -22.45
C THR A 597 -15.32 24.16 -22.07
N ALA A 598 -14.68 23.48 -21.13
CA ALA A 598 -15.06 22.15 -20.68
C ALA A 598 -14.60 21.94 -19.23
N HIS A 599 -15.03 20.83 -18.63
CA HIS A 599 -14.60 20.43 -17.30
C HIS A 599 -13.47 19.39 -17.42
N ARG A 600 -12.27 19.78 -17.03
CA ARG A 600 -11.05 18.94 -16.91
C ARG A 600 -10.51 18.33 -18.21
N VAL A 601 -11.38 17.86 -19.15
CA VAL A 601 -10.98 17.15 -20.35
C VAL A 601 -11.46 17.90 -21.59
N PHE A 602 -10.52 18.34 -22.41
CA PHE A 602 -10.76 19.13 -23.65
C PHE A 602 -10.34 18.29 -24.85
N LYS A 603 -11.19 18.21 -25.90
CA LYS A 603 -10.95 17.38 -27.08
C LYS A 603 -11.03 18.23 -28.35
N PHE A 604 -9.96 18.27 -29.10
CA PHE A 604 -9.87 18.98 -30.37
C PHE A 604 -9.58 17.99 -31.48
N ASN A 605 -10.36 18.04 -32.55
CA ASN A 605 -10.08 17.27 -33.77
C ASN A 605 -9.37 18.17 -34.78
N VAL A 606 -8.10 17.88 -35.06
CA VAL A 606 -7.23 18.74 -35.85
C VAL A 606 -6.63 18.03 -37.09
N ALA A 607 -6.42 18.75 -38.16
CA ALA A 607 -5.64 18.28 -39.32
C ALA A 607 -4.15 18.59 -39.08
N LEU A 608 -3.27 17.62 -39.28
CA LEU A 608 -1.83 17.81 -39.23
C LEU A 608 -1.29 18.04 -40.68
N GLU A 609 -0.28 18.89 -40.77
CA GLU A 609 0.51 19.05 -42.00
C GLU A 609 1.49 17.87 -42.14
N GLU A 610 1.94 17.54 -43.35
CA GLU A 610 2.91 16.47 -43.57
C GLU A 610 4.22 16.70 -42.80
N GLY A 611 4.70 15.66 -42.10
CA GLY A 611 5.87 15.73 -41.26
C GLY A 611 5.55 16.29 -39.86
N PHE A 612 6.46 17.06 -39.26
CA PHE A 612 6.38 17.50 -37.88
C PHE A 612 5.44 18.70 -37.69
N ASN A 613 4.61 18.60 -36.66
CA ASN A 613 3.65 19.61 -36.23
C ASN A 613 3.86 19.95 -34.78
N THR A 614 3.95 21.24 -34.45
CA THR A 614 3.97 21.71 -33.08
C THR A 614 2.56 21.97 -32.59
N ILE A 615 2.15 21.32 -31.51
CA ILE A 615 0.86 21.49 -30.86
C ILE A 615 1.13 22.28 -29.57
N LEU A 616 0.41 23.38 -29.35
CA LEU A 616 0.49 24.20 -28.14
C LEU A 616 -0.91 24.37 -27.57
N ALA A 617 -1.08 24.03 -26.31
CA ALA A 617 -2.27 24.32 -25.52
C ALA A 617 -1.98 25.45 -24.52
N VAL A 618 -2.89 26.40 -24.41
CA VAL A 618 -2.84 27.53 -23.50
C VAL A 618 -4.11 27.58 -22.67
N ALA A 619 -3.95 27.64 -21.36
CA ALA A 619 -5.06 27.71 -20.39
C ALA A 619 -4.73 28.77 -19.33
N GLY A 620 -5.32 29.97 -19.43
CA GLY A 620 -4.92 31.11 -18.62
C GLY A 620 -3.43 31.43 -18.78
N ASP A 621 -2.69 31.43 -17.67
CA ASP A 621 -1.25 31.75 -17.65
C ASP A 621 -0.35 30.52 -17.87
N VAL A 622 -0.93 29.31 -17.96
CA VAL A 622 -0.17 28.06 -18.15
C VAL A 622 -0.25 27.56 -19.57
N LYS A 623 0.80 26.90 -20.02
CA LYS A 623 0.88 26.34 -21.37
C LYS A 623 1.67 25.04 -21.39
N ASP A 624 1.32 24.17 -22.35
CA ASP A 624 2.06 22.94 -22.66
C ASP A 624 2.19 22.76 -24.16
N SER A 625 3.28 22.16 -24.62
CA SER A 625 3.51 21.92 -26.03
C SER A 625 4.12 20.54 -26.29
N ILE A 626 3.70 19.92 -27.40
CA ILE A 626 4.26 18.69 -27.90
C ILE A 626 4.56 18.80 -29.41
N THR A 627 5.34 17.87 -29.92
CA THR A 627 5.57 17.70 -31.36
C THR A 627 4.97 16.37 -31.79
N LEU A 628 4.11 16.39 -32.81
CA LEU A 628 3.58 15.22 -33.47
C LEU A 628 4.08 15.15 -34.90
N GLU A 629 4.29 13.95 -35.40
CA GLU A 629 4.66 13.70 -36.79
C GLU A 629 3.47 13.05 -37.52
N LYS A 630 3.04 13.66 -38.61
CA LYS A 630 2.09 13.03 -39.51
C LYS A 630 2.81 12.01 -40.37
N VAL A 631 2.34 10.79 -40.34
CA VAL A 631 2.88 9.66 -41.13
C VAL A 631 1.79 9.02 -42.00
N GLU A 632 2.20 8.28 -43.01
CA GLU A 632 1.26 7.54 -43.85
C GLU A 632 0.62 6.36 -43.12
N LYS A 633 1.42 5.67 -42.26
CA LYS A 633 0.99 4.57 -41.44
C LYS A 633 1.68 4.68 -40.06
N GLU A 634 0.92 4.48 -38.98
CA GLU A 634 1.48 4.41 -37.62
C GLU A 634 2.42 3.21 -37.49
N PRO A 635 3.47 3.33 -36.65
CA PRO A 635 4.42 2.26 -36.42
C PRO A 635 3.77 1.01 -35.83
N ASP A 636 4.12 -0.16 -36.32
CA ASP A 636 3.63 -1.44 -35.78
C ASP A 636 4.08 -1.67 -34.32
N TYR A 637 5.15 -1.01 -33.85
CA TYR A 637 5.63 -1.10 -32.49
C TYR A 637 4.77 -0.33 -31.46
N TYR A 638 3.75 0.40 -31.87
CA TYR A 638 2.76 0.98 -30.96
C TYR A 638 1.73 -0.06 -30.48
N THR A 639 1.58 -1.15 -31.21
CA THR A 639 0.62 -2.18 -30.88
C THR A 639 1.30 -3.30 -30.10
N LEU A 640 0.71 -3.69 -28.98
CA LEU A 640 1.14 -4.86 -28.23
C LEU A 640 1.20 -6.07 -29.19
N PRO A 641 2.35 -6.76 -29.33
CA PRO A 641 2.42 -7.99 -30.12
C PRO A 641 1.31 -8.95 -29.71
N GLU A 642 0.76 -9.74 -30.68
CA GLU A 642 -0.25 -10.76 -30.38
C GLU A 642 0.36 -11.79 -29.40
N PHE A 643 0.30 -11.47 -28.14
CA PHE A 643 0.58 -12.37 -27.06
C PHE A 643 -0.70 -13.12 -26.73
N ASN A 644 -0.62 -14.40 -26.47
CA ASN A 644 -1.69 -15.20 -25.86
C ASN A 644 -1.99 -14.76 -24.40
N GLU A 645 -1.62 -13.56 -24.03
CA GLU A 645 -1.68 -12.96 -22.71
C GLU A 645 -3.09 -12.68 -22.20
N ARG A 646 -4.07 -12.56 -23.08
CA ARG A 646 -5.49 -12.49 -22.68
C ARG A 646 -5.91 -13.69 -21.80
N GLN A 647 -5.12 -14.76 -21.83
CA GLN A 647 -5.34 -15.97 -21.03
C GLN A 647 -4.47 -16.03 -19.76
N GLU A 648 -3.35 -15.33 -19.67
CA GLU A 648 -2.40 -15.46 -18.54
C GLU A 648 -2.57 -14.44 -17.42
N GLY A 649 -3.08 -13.26 -17.69
CA GLY A 649 -3.07 -12.14 -16.77
C GLY A 649 -3.80 -12.33 -15.43
N VAL A 650 -4.88 -13.10 -15.43
CA VAL A 650 -5.60 -13.45 -14.20
C VAL A 650 -5.08 -14.78 -13.63
N ALA A 651 -4.41 -15.60 -14.44
CA ALA A 651 -3.95 -16.93 -14.07
C ALA A 651 -2.78 -16.94 -13.08
N ASN A 652 -1.97 -15.87 -13.00
CA ASN A 652 -0.81 -15.84 -12.10
C ASN A 652 -1.18 -15.97 -10.62
N TRP A 653 -2.26 -15.35 -10.19
CA TRP A 653 -2.81 -15.51 -8.84
C TRP A 653 -3.32 -16.92 -8.58
N PHE A 654 -3.87 -17.57 -9.58
CA PHE A 654 -4.48 -18.90 -9.50
C PHE A 654 -3.47 -20.02 -9.70
N LYS A 655 -2.35 -19.79 -10.41
CA LYS A 655 -1.27 -20.79 -10.57
C LYS A 655 -0.63 -21.21 -9.25
N GLN A 656 -0.63 -20.36 -8.24
CA GLN A 656 -0.12 -20.68 -6.91
C GLN A 656 -1.05 -21.61 -6.10
N VAL A 657 -2.27 -21.84 -6.55
CA VAL A 657 -3.25 -22.68 -5.84
C VAL A 657 -3.20 -24.17 -6.28
N GLY A 658 -2.35 -24.53 -7.23
CA GLY A 658 -2.10 -25.90 -7.65
C GLY A 658 -1.63 -26.00 -9.10
N SER A 659 -0.41 -26.47 -9.33
CA SER A 659 0.12 -26.76 -10.65
C SER A 659 -0.46 -28.06 -11.19
N LEU A 660 -1.26 -27.99 -12.24
CA LEU A 660 -1.65 -29.16 -13.05
C LEU A 660 -1.11 -28.98 -14.48
N ASP A 661 -0.64 -30.06 -15.07
CA ASP A 661 -0.11 -30.08 -16.43
C ASP A 661 -1.27 -29.92 -17.43
N LEU A 662 -1.41 -28.72 -17.99
CA LEU A 662 -2.54 -28.27 -18.81
C LEU A 662 -2.47 -28.70 -20.29
N LYS A 663 -1.57 -29.61 -20.66
CA LYS A 663 -1.35 -29.99 -22.06
C LYS A 663 -2.10 -31.23 -22.50
N ALA A 664 -2.80 -31.95 -21.60
CA ALA A 664 -3.59 -33.13 -21.93
C ALA A 664 -5.03 -32.74 -22.35
N PRO A 665 -5.63 -33.43 -23.34
CA PRO A 665 -7.04 -33.24 -23.66
C PRO A 665 -7.93 -33.57 -22.45
N MET A 666 -8.97 -32.76 -22.22
CA MET A 666 -9.92 -32.97 -21.13
C MET A 666 -10.61 -34.33 -21.29
N GLU A 667 -10.53 -35.15 -20.25
CA GLU A 667 -11.21 -36.45 -20.19
C GLU A 667 -12.54 -36.32 -19.44
N PHE A 668 -13.53 -37.16 -19.83
CA PHE A 668 -14.85 -37.21 -19.20
C PHE A 668 -15.21 -38.69 -18.94
N PRO A 669 -14.58 -39.36 -17.97
CA PRO A 669 -14.82 -40.76 -17.69
C PRO A 669 -16.26 -40.98 -17.19
N GLU A 670 -16.91 -42.04 -17.69
CA GLU A 670 -18.26 -42.40 -17.28
C GLU A 670 -18.30 -42.81 -15.80
N GLY A 671 -19.31 -42.35 -15.05
CA GLY A 671 -19.45 -42.61 -13.64
C GLY A 671 -18.63 -41.72 -12.71
N TYR A 672 -17.99 -40.67 -13.23
CA TYR A 672 -17.28 -39.67 -12.45
C TYR A 672 -17.88 -38.25 -12.68
N TYR A 673 -17.72 -37.37 -11.69
CA TYR A 673 -18.11 -35.96 -11.85
C TYR A 673 -17.21 -35.24 -12.85
N SER A 674 -17.76 -34.22 -13.49
CA SER A 674 -17.05 -33.39 -14.46
C SER A 674 -17.61 -31.96 -14.50
N ILE A 675 -16.97 -31.09 -15.23
CA ILE A 675 -17.46 -29.72 -15.49
C ILE A 675 -18.76 -29.67 -16.32
N LYS A 676 -19.19 -30.79 -16.88
CA LYS A 676 -20.45 -30.95 -17.62
C LYS A 676 -21.64 -31.28 -16.71
N ASP A 677 -21.40 -31.62 -15.47
CA ASP A 677 -22.47 -31.89 -14.51
C ASP A 677 -23.03 -30.54 -14.00
N SER A 678 -24.34 -30.49 -13.74
CA SER A 678 -24.96 -29.30 -13.18
C SER A 678 -24.49 -29.09 -11.74
N MET A 679 -24.54 -27.82 -11.27
CA MET A 679 -24.25 -27.53 -9.86
C MET A 679 -25.16 -28.33 -8.91
N GLU A 680 -26.41 -28.63 -9.33
CA GLU A 680 -27.33 -29.48 -8.59
C GLU A 680 -26.84 -30.94 -8.53
N ASP A 681 -26.26 -31.46 -9.61
CA ASP A 681 -25.66 -32.80 -9.61
C ASP A 681 -24.40 -32.84 -8.77
N LEU A 682 -23.54 -31.87 -8.89
CA LEU A 682 -22.32 -31.72 -8.07
C LEU A 682 -22.66 -31.59 -6.58
N SER A 683 -23.83 -31.01 -6.24
CA SER A 683 -24.27 -30.88 -4.83
C SER A 683 -24.64 -32.22 -4.15
N LYS A 684 -24.75 -33.29 -4.91
CA LYS A 684 -25.00 -34.65 -4.37
C LYS A 684 -23.75 -35.25 -3.71
N ASN A 685 -22.57 -34.66 -3.95
CA ASN A 685 -21.32 -35.03 -3.34
C ASN A 685 -20.63 -33.79 -2.74
N GLU A 686 -20.31 -33.87 -1.47
CA GLU A 686 -19.77 -32.71 -0.71
C GLU A 686 -18.41 -32.22 -1.27
N GLU A 687 -17.54 -33.17 -1.67
CA GLU A 687 -16.23 -32.83 -2.25
C GLU A 687 -16.37 -32.21 -3.64
N ALA A 688 -17.23 -32.74 -4.51
CA ALA A 688 -17.50 -32.21 -5.84
C ALA A 688 -18.14 -30.81 -5.77
N LEU A 689 -19.08 -30.61 -4.85
CA LEU A 689 -19.68 -29.30 -4.60
C LEU A 689 -18.63 -28.29 -4.11
N ALA A 690 -17.80 -28.67 -3.15
CA ALA A 690 -16.75 -27.81 -2.61
C ALA A 690 -15.75 -27.38 -3.69
N LEU A 691 -15.35 -28.28 -4.59
CA LEU A 691 -14.49 -27.97 -5.73
C LEU A 691 -15.17 -26.99 -6.69
N ALA A 692 -16.40 -27.27 -7.09
CA ALA A 692 -17.12 -26.44 -8.06
C ALA A 692 -17.46 -25.04 -7.48
N THR A 693 -17.94 -24.96 -6.25
CA THR A 693 -18.23 -23.67 -5.59
C THR A 693 -16.96 -22.87 -5.33
N ARG A 694 -15.86 -23.53 -4.95
CA ARG A 694 -14.55 -22.91 -4.84
C ARG A 694 -14.08 -22.36 -6.19
N ALA A 695 -14.26 -23.11 -7.26
CA ALA A 695 -13.92 -22.69 -8.61
C ALA A 695 -14.75 -21.49 -9.05
N VAL A 696 -16.07 -21.53 -8.87
CA VAL A 696 -16.94 -20.38 -9.19
C VAL A 696 -16.56 -19.18 -8.34
N LYS A 697 -16.30 -19.35 -7.06
CA LYS A 697 -15.86 -18.30 -6.16
C LYS A 697 -14.53 -17.67 -6.60
N LEU A 698 -13.55 -18.49 -6.98
CA LEU A 698 -12.28 -18.02 -7.50
C LEU A 698 -12.43 -17.23 -8.81
N ALA A 699 -13.39 -17.57 -9.64
CA ALA A 699 -13.59 -16.98 -10.94
C ALA A 699 -14.52 -15.76 -10.95
N THR A 700 -15.54 -15.77 -10.11
CA THR A 700 -16.57 -14.71 -10.07
C THR A 700 -16.54 -13.97 -8.75
N ASN A 701 -15.85 -14.55 -7.78
CA ASN A 701 -15.84 -14.20 -6.39
C ASN A 701 -17.23 -14.37 -5.70
N PHE A 702 -18.22 -14.95 -6.37
CA PHE A 702 -19.50 -15.26 -5.76
C PHE A 702 -19.44 -16.57 -4.95
N ASP A 703 -19.84 -16.52 -3.69
CA ASP A 703 -20.02 -17.72 -2.87
C ASP A 703 -21.39 -18.32 -3.17
N ILE A 704 -21.40 -19.46 -3.85
CA ILE A 704 -22.63 -20.17 -4.20
C ILE A 704 -22.82 -21.31 -3.22
N LYS A 705 -23.89 -21.26 -2.43
CA LYS A 705 -24.25 -22.33 -1.50
C LYS A 705 -25.68 -22.81 -1.74
N PRO A 706 -25.95 -24.13 -1.59
CA PRO A 706 -27.32 -24.63 -1.61
C PRO A 706 -28.22 -23.87 -0.61
N GLY A 707 -29.35 -23.36 -1.10
CA GLY A 707 -30.33 -22.64 -0.26
C GLY A 707 -30.14 -21.13 -0.12
N VAL A 708 -29.14 -20.55 -0.74
CA VAL A 708 -28.93 -19.09 -0.80
C VAL A 708 -29.36 -18.54 -2.17
N GLY A 709 -29.94 -17.35 -2.23
CA GLY A 709 -30.70 -16.81 -3.37
C GLY A 709 -30.12 -16.98 -4.78
N MET A 710 -28.78 -16.92 -4.96
CA MET A 710 -28.15 -17.18 -6.25
C MET A 710 -28.10 -18.67 -6.62
N TRP A 711 -28.20 -19.57 -5.66
CA TRP A 711 -28.21 -21.01 -5.94
C TRP A 711 -29.35 -21.42 -6.89
N ASP A 712 -30.54 -20.92 -6.69
CA ASP A 712 -31.70 -21.28 -7.51
C ASP A 712 -31.56 -20.83 -8.96
N MET A 713 -30.82 -19.78 -9.23
CA MET A 713 -30.49 -19.34 -10.59
C MET A 713 -29.39 -20.20 -11.24
N MET A 714 -28.42 -20.65 -10.45
CA MET A 714 -27.19 -21.28 -10.95
C MET A 714 -27.18 -22.82 -10.84
N LYS A 715 -28.03 -23.41 -10.02
CA LYS A 715 -28.04 -24.87 -9.76
C LYS A 715 -28.20 -25.72 -11.03
N ARG A 716 -28.87 -25.21 -12.06
CA ARG A 716 -29.05 -25.89 -13.36
C ARG A 716 -27.91 -25.67 -14.34
N MET A 717 -26.99 -24.77 -14.03
CA MET A 717 -25.85 -24.48 -14.88
C MET A 717 -24.71 -25.44 -14.58
N THR A 718 -23.89 -25.69 -15.59
CA THR A 718 -22.65 -26.45 -15.42
C THR A 718 -21.48 -25.49 -15.20
N PRO A 719 -20.39 -25.88 -14.50
CA PRO A 719 -19.18 -25.10 -14.44
C PRO A 719 -18.66 -24.66 -15.82
N GLU A 720 -18.76 -25.52 -16.83
CA GLU A 720 -18.39 -25.18 -18.21
C GLU A 720 -19.25 -24.04 -18.79
N THR A 721 -20.54 -24.03 -18.54
CA THR A 721 -21.44 -22.97 -19.01
C THR A 721 -21.17 -21.65 -18.28
N MET A 722 -20.95 -21.73 -16.95
CA MET A 722 -20.64 -20.56 -16.15
C MET A 722 -19.31 -19.93 -16.57
N ALA A 723 -18.29 -20.75 -16.83
CA ALA A 723 -16.99 -20.28 -17.30
C ALA A 723 -17.06 -19.50 -18.61
N LYS A 724 -17.87 -19.98 -19.56
CA LYS A 724 -18.11 -19.27 -20.84
C LYS A 724 -18.82 -17.93 -20.66
N MET A 725 -19.75 -17.83 -19.69
CA MET A 725 -20.47 -16.58 -19.41
C MET A 725 -19.60 -15.48 -18.82
N ILE A 726 -18.57 -15.87 -18.08
CA ILE A 726 -17.68 -14.92 -17.38
C ILE A 726 -16.28 -14.84 -18.01
N ASN A 727 -16.10 -15.39 -19.22
CA ASN A 727 -14.83 -15.43 -19.95
C ASN A 727 -13.65 -15.99 -19.10
N MET A 728 -13.89 -17.10 -18.40
CA MET A 728 -12.82 -17.76 -17.65
C MET A 728 -11.68 -18.25 -18.56
N PRO A 729 -10.43 -18.20 -18.10
CA PRO A 729 -9.32 -18.81 -18.80
C PRO A 729 -9.53 -20.34 -18.98
N ASP A 730 -9.24 -20.87 -20.17
CA ASP A 730 -9.42 -22.30 -20.49
C ASP A 730 -8.70 -23.23 -19.50
N GLY A 731 -7.48 -22.89 -19.10
CA GLY A 731 -6.71 -23.68 -18.13
C GLY A 731 -7.35 -23.83 -16.73
N PHE A 732 -8.26 -22.95 -16.37
CA PHE A 732 -8.98 -23.04 -15.10
C PHE A 732 -10.05 -24.14 -15.13
N ILE A 733 -10.76 -24.23 -16.24
CA ILE A 733 -11.80 -25.26 -16.47
C ILE A 733 -11.18 -26.64 -16.57
N GLU A 734 -10.04 -26.76 -17.26
CA GLU A 734 -9.30 -28.02 -17.34
C GLU A 734 -8.81 -28.46 -15.96
N SER A 735 -8.30 -27.54 -15.16
CA SER A 735 -7.87 -27.82 -13.78
C SER A 735 -9.03 -28.28 -12.89
N LEU A 736 -10.20 -27.65 -13.00
CA LEU A 736 -11.40 -28.06 -12.28
C LEU A 736 -11.85 -29.45 -12.74
N ASN A 737 -11.90 -29.70 -14.06
CA ASN A 737 -12.28 -30.98 -14.61
C ASN A 737 -11.35 -32.10 -14.13
N ALA A 738 -10.03 -31.88 -14.16
CA ALA A 738 -9.04 -32.85 -13.72
C ALA A 738 -9.16 -33.22 -12.22
N GLN A 739 -9.80 -32.39 -11.41
CA GLN A 739 -10.12 -32.71 -10.02
C GLN A 739 -11.46 -33.42 -9.91
N LEU A 740 -12.49 -32.98 -10.61
CA LEU A 740 -13.83 -33.57 -10.56
C LEU A 740 -13.85 -35.02 -11.08
N ILE A 741 -13.09 -35.32 -12.13
CA ILE A 741 -13.01 -36.69 -12.69
C ILE A 741 -12.34 -37.73 -11.76
N LYS A 742 -11.83 -37.32 -10.62
CA LYS A 742 -11.32 -38.19 -9.56
C LYS A 742 -12.42 -38.63 -8.58
N ILE A 743 -13.55 -37.93 -8.58
CA ILE A 743 -14.67 -38.14 -7.68
C ILE A 743 -15.72 -38.96 -8.38
N LYS A 744 -16.02 -40.15 -7.83
CA LYS A 744 -17.02 -41.06 -8.38
C LYS A 744 -18.44 -40.59 -8.06
N LYS A 745 -19.34 -40.65 -9.06
CA LYS A 745 -20.77 -40.35 -8.87
C LYS A 745 -21.47 -41.34 -7.97
#